data_53a33164f07939eef4baf17530996aca
#
_entry.id   53a33164f07939eef4baf17530996aca
#
_cell.length_a   1.000
_cell.length_b   1.000
_cell.length_c   1.000
_cell.angle_alpha   90.00
_cell.angle_beta   90.00
_cell.angle_gamma   90.00
#
_symmetry.space_group_name_H-M   'P 1'
#
loop_
_entity.id
_entity.type
_entity.pdbx_description
1 polymer ?
#
loop_
_entity_poly.entity_id
_entity_poly.type
_entity_poly.pdbx_seq_one_letter_code
_entity_poly.pdbx_strand_id
1 'polypeptide(L)'
;MKKDFITKQEQRQPLRQLYMWLKSLQSTLVFMQTGAHPDDETSRMLARLSLGDGMHVVYVNAVRGQGGQNALGPERGDALGYLRTEELFEAMRVIRADIAWLAESSDDPISDFGFSKSGEQTFEHWGREHSLRQMVKMVRLFKPDILIPTFLDVPGQHGHHRAVTQTTIAAFDEAADAKKFDDLELAAWQVNTLYLPAWGGGGGSYDDEVPPPDATHEIRTGAYDAVLGGTYAQIGEWSRACHATQGMGRQVDEEERPVPLHQLRTASGKAVPTGLTQDVPERLAALAAHCRDEKGREAAILAQKAADDALTAFPNGEAVLSALCHLQTALLALEKSVSPRHVHRVHLKMRQAGMAACEAAALQFHFEVSPAVPVVGQPAEASLSWHVADPANAPVISATMKGPEQITCGPFAGSGRGKRRQSMTASLDIAGPPIDAMTGWHGVMVSPTSLHAEVSVKIAKTEFVVPLCPDTVFSTMPVHTGQITPNRTLLRHGQDSDIDMQLQLEATLKPDEHAHLTLPKGWTFDLVAGDSDTKLQGRVTVPSSARQGHYRIGAKVIEQEVFSTQRLAYPHIRPQTRFAMASANIALVDTAGLNGVRIGWIDGGVDEAHHWADQLGAHIIQLDNNRLISGDFEGIDVIVAGVFAGGTRPLNRSMRHIRSWIESGGHFVSQYHRPIDNWDKTQSAPLRLQPGSPSIRWRVTDAVAPVRMLQPDHPLLNSPNRITNEDFDGWVKERGLYFASEWDPAYVPLLAMSDTDEAPLEGSLLAARIGAGSHVHCALNLFYQMDHMVVGAFRLFANLMTPSGRT
;
A
#
# COMPACT_ATOMS: atom_id res chain seq x y z
N MET A 1 -22.68 1.07 17.03
CA MET A 1 -22.79 -0.30 17.61
C MET A 1 -23.87 -1.16 16.95
N LYS A 2 -25.20 -0.88 17.08
CA LYS A 2 -26.22 -1.75 16.41
C LYS A 2 -26.15 -1.69 14.87
N LYS A 3 -25.96 -0.51 14.28
CA LYS A 3 -25.87 -0.33 12.82
C LYS A 3 -24.64 -1.06 12.25
N ASP A 4 -23.50 -0.95 12.92
CA ASP A 4 -22.26 -1.62 12.50
C ASP A 4 -22.38 -3.15 12.59
N PHE A 5 -23.08 -3.65 13.61
CA PHE A 5 -23.36 -5.07 13.75
C PHE A 5 -24.23 -5.59 12.60
N ILE A 6 -25.30 -4.88 12.25
CA ILE A 6 -26.19 -5.24 11.14
C ILE A 6 -25.41 -5.25 9.83
N THR A 7 -24.67 -4.18 9.54
CA THR A 7 -23.84 -4.07 8.33
C THR A 7 -22.83 -5.23 8.20
N LYS A 8 -22.16 -5.60 9.29
CA LYS A 8 -21.24 -6.75 9.30
C LYS A 8 -21.95 -8.07 9.02
N GLN A 9 -23.16 -8.25 9.53
CA GLN A 9 -23.95 -9.47 9.26
C GLN A 9 -24.45 -9.53 7.82
N GLU A 10 -24.89 -8.40 7.24
CA GLU A 10 -25.32 -8.31 5.83
C GLU A 10 -24.14 -8.56 4.87
N GLN A 11 -22.96 -8.07 5.20
CA GLN A 11 -21.74 -8.23 4.39
C GLN A 11 -21.21 -9.67 4.40
N ARG A 12 -21.57 -10.50 5.37
CA ARG A 12 -20.98 -11.83 5.54
C ARG A 12 -21.27 -12.77 4.38
N GLN A 13 -22.46 -12.77 3.81
CA GLN A 13 -22.89 -13.58 2.67
C GLN A 13 -22.40 -15.05 2.73
N PRO A 14 -22.81 -15.87 3.70
CA PRO A 14 -22.22 -17.20 3.96
C PRO A 14 -22.35 -18.17 2.78
N LEU A 15 -23.44 -18.11 2.00
CA LEU A 15 -23.58 -18.93 0.79
C LEU A 15 -22.56 -18.54 -0.29
N ARG A 16 -22.28 -17.24 -0.46
CA ARG A 16 -21.25 -16.79 -1.37
C ARG A 16 -19.88 -17.28 -0.94
N GLN A 17 -19.56 -17.21 0.38
CA GLN A 17 -18.30 -17.72 0.91
C GLN A 17 -18.16 -19.22 0.69
N LEU A 18 -19.19 -19.99 0.99
CA LEU A 18 -19.23 -21.43 0.75
C LEU A 18 -18.98 -21.75 -0.73
N TYR A 19 -19.72 -21.10 -1.64
CA TYR A 19 -19.58 -21.30 -3.08
C TYR A 19 -18.13 -21.05 -3.55
N MET A 20 -17.53 -19.96 -3.13
CA MET A 20 -16.15 -19.62 -3.48
C MET A 20 -15.15 -20.68 -2.99
N TRP A 21 -15.36 -21.27 -1.80
CA TRP A 21 -14.55 -22.39 -1.33
C TRP A 21 -14.76 -23.68 -2.15
N LEU A 22 -15.99 -23.98 -2.51
CA LEU A 22 -16.31 -25.16 -3.34
C LEU A 22 -15.71 -25.03 -4.76
N LYS A 23 -15.70 -23.81 -5.32
CA LYS A 23 -15.04 -23.52 -6.60
C LYS A 23 -13.53 -23.76 -6.50
N SER A 24 -12.88 -23.35 -5.41
CA SER A 24 -11.45 -23.54 -5.22
C SER A 24 -11.02 -25.01 -5.13
N LEU A 25 -11.95 -25.94 -4.84
CA LEU A 25 -11.68 -27.39 -4.85
C LEU A 25 -11.60 -28.00 -6.26
N GLN A 26 -12.02 -27.25 -7.29
CA GLN A 26 -12.16 -27.80 -8.65
C GLN A 26 -10.84 -27.80 -9.45
N SER A 27 -9.82 -27.04 -9.05
CA SER A 27 -8.52 -27.00 -9.69
C SER A 27 -7.39 -27.21 -8.69
N THR A 28 -6.33 -27.91 -9.09
CA THR A 28 -5.09 -28.08 -8.32
C THR A 28 -3.97 -27.16 -8.78
N LEU A 29 -4.23 -26.33 -9.79
CA LEU A 29 -3.25 -25.40 -10.34
C LEU A 29 -2.99 -24.23 -9.40
N VAL A 30 -1.75 -23.77 -9.38
CA VAL A 30 -1.30 -22.57 -8.71
C VAL A 30 -0.85 -21.54 -9.75
N PHE A 31 -1.48 -20.40 -9.75
CA PHE A 31 -1.18 -19.26 -10.61
C PHE A 31 -0.53 -18.15 -9.79
N MET A 32 0.62 -17.66 -10.20
CA MET A 32 1.30 -16.54 -9.54
C MET A 32 1.44 -15.37 -10.50
N GLN A 33 0.93 -14.22 -10.08
CA GLN A 33 1.23 -12.94 -10.71
C GLN A 33 2.15 -12.13 -9.81
N THR A 34 3.14 -11.45 -10.42
CA THR A 34 4.07 -10.58 -9.70
C THR A 34 3.90 -9.13 -10.11
N GLY A 35 3.81 -8.23 -9.15
CA GLY A 35 3.69 -6.78 -9.36
C GLY A 35 4.67 -6.01 -8.48
N ALA A 36 4.82 -4.73 -8.75
CA ALA A 36 5.67 -3.86 -7.96
C ALA A 36 4.90 -3.20 -6.81
N HIS A 37 3.72 -2.66 -7.07
CA HIS A 37 2.92 -1.89 -6.11
C HIS A 37 1.54 -2.49 -5.87
N PRO A 38 0.90 -2.21 -4.71
CA PRO A 38 -0.54 -2.43 -4.54
C PRO A 38 -1.31 -1.62 -5.58
N ASP A 39 -2.14 -2.24 -6.43
CA ASP A 39 -2.94 -1.79 -7.56
C ASP A 39 -2.45 -2.23 -8.96
N ASP A 40 -1.27 -2.79 -9.03
CA ASP A 40 -0.72 -3.30 -10.30
C ASP A 40 -1.42 -4.60 -10.76
N GLU A 41 -2.09 -5.31 -9.87
CA GLU A 41 -2.70 -6.61 -10.18
C GLU A 41 -3.72 -6.53 -11.33
N THR A 42 -3.69 -7.55 -12.21
CA THR A 42 -4.68 -7.68 -13.28
C THR A 42 -5.97 -8.27 -12.74
N SER A 43 -6.67 -7.53 -11.87
CA SER A 43 -7.74 -8.01 -10.98
C SER A 43 -8.84 -8.80 -11.69
N ARG A 44 -9.24 -8.42 -12.92
CA ARG A 44 -10.26 -9.14 -13.70
C ARG A 44 -9.79 -10.52 -14.14
N MET A 45 -8.50 -10.66 -14.48
CA MET A 45 -7.88 -11.94 -14.81
C MET A 45 -7.81 -12.83 -13.56
N LEU A 46 -7.29 -12.27 -12.47
CA LEU A 46 -7.18 -13.00 -11.20
C LEU A 46 -8.56 -13.44 -10.67
N ALA A 47 -9.59 -12.60 -10.80
CA ALA A 47 -10.97 -12.94 -10.46
C ALA A 47 -11.46 -14.14 -11.28
N ARG A 48 -11.22 -14.15 -12.60
CA ARG A 48 -11.61 -15.28 -13.46
C ARG A 48 -10.90 -16.56 -13.07
N LEU A 49 -9.57 -16.52 -12.91
CA LEU A 49 -8.77 -17.70 -12.58
C LEU A 49 -9.10 -18.28 -11.21
N SER A 50 -9.25 -17.43 -10.20
CA SER A 50 -9.57 -17.85 -8.83
C SER A 50 -11.03 -18.28 -8.68
N LEU A 51 -11.98 -17.39 -8.96
CA LEU A 51 -13.40 -17.61 -8.69
C LEU A 51 -14.10 -18.42 -9.77
N GLY A 52 -13.67 -18.26 -11.02
CA GLY A 52 -14.24 -18.98 -12.17
C GLY A 52 -13.64 -20.37 -12.35
N ASP A 53 -12.33 -20.45 -12.47
CA ASP A 53 -11.60 -21.68 -12.80
C ASP A 53 -11.16 -22.47 -11.55
N GLY A 54 -11.26 -21.84 -10.35
CA GLY A 54 -10.92 -22.47 -9.07
C GLY A 54 -9.43 -22.67 -8.84
N MET A 55 -8.57 -21.95 -9.57
CA MET A 55 -7.13 -21.98 -9.36
C MET A 55 -6.76 -21.33 -8.03
N HIS A 56 -5.69 -21.79 -7.41
CA HIS A 56 -5.08 -21.07 -6.31
C HIS A 56 -4.25 -19.92 -6.86
N VAL A 57 -4.71 -18.71 -6.65
CA VAL A 57 -4.06 -17.50 -7.14
C VAL A 57 -3.22 -16.88 -6.03
N VAL A 58 -1.97 -16.55 -6.34
CA VAL A 58 -1.04 -15.83 -5.46
C VAL A 58 -0.61 -14.55 -6.17
N TYR A 59 -0.78 -13.42 -5.52
CA TYR A 59 -0.24 -12.15 -5.96
C TYR A 59 1.00 -11.81 -5.11
N VAL A 60 2.15 -11.76 -5.76
CA VAL A 60 3.43 -11.39 -5.13
C VAL A 60 3.73 -9.95 -5.47
N ASN A 61 3.77 -9.09 -4.44
CA ASN A 61 4.04 -7.68 -4.59
C ASN A 61 5.45 -7.33 -4.09
N ALA A 62 6.18 -6.45 -4.79
CA ALA A 62 7.53 -6.11 -4.38
C ALA A 62 7.52 -5.17 -3.17
N VAL A 63 6.85 -4.03 -3.28
CA VAL A 63 6.85 -2.96 -2.29
C VAL A 63 5.43 -2.61 -1.83
N ARG A 64 5.31 -1.82 -0.78
CA ARG A 64 4.02 -1.46 -0.18
C ARG A 64 3.45 -0.14 -0.68
N GLY A 65 4.11 0.49 -1.65
CA GLY A 65 3.67 1.73 -2.28
C GLY A 65 3.81 2.98 -1.39
N GLN A 66 4.74 2.95 -0.43
CA GLN A 66 4.99 4.08 0.49
C GLN A 66 5.52 5.32 -0.22
N GLY A 67 6.18 5.17 -1.38
CA GLY A 67 6.66 6.27 -2.22
C GLY A 67 5.59 6.90 -3.11
N GLY A 68 4.36 6.36 -3.13
CA GLY A 68 3.30 6.80 -4.02
C GLY A 68 2.58 8.07 -3.58
N GLN A 69 1.49 8.38 -4.31
CA GLN A 69 0.57 9.47 -3.99
C GLN A 69 -0.61 8.95 -3.17
N ASN A 70 -1.25 9.81 -2.38
CA ASN A 70 -2.44 9.49 -1.60
C ASN A 70 -3.58 10.44 -1.98
N ALA A 71 -4.66 9.91 -2.52
CA ALA A 71 -5.85 10.67 -2.90
C ALA A 71 -6.86 10.85 -1.75
N LEU A 72 -6.65 10.19 -0.61
CA LEU A 72 -7.57 10.21 0.53
C LEU A 72 -7.16 11.20 1.63
N GLY A 73 -5.84 11.37 1.83
CA GLY A 73 -5.36 12.15 2.96
C GLY A 73 -3.86 12.50 2.87
N PRO A 74 -3.31 13.05 3.96
CA PRO A 74 -1.93 13.53 3.99
C PRO A 74 -0.89 12.42 4.26
N GLU A 75 -1.31 11.18 4.53
CA GLU A 75 -0.38 10.10 4.86
C GLU A 75 0.62 9.86 3.74
N ARG A 76 1.90 9.76 4.13
CA ARG A 76 3.06 9.54 3.26
C ARG A 76 4.00 8.51 3.88
N GLY A 77 4.93 8.02 3.09
CA GLY A 77 5.93 7.07 3.56
C GLY A 77 5.29 5.81 4.13
N ASP A 78 5.79 5.32 5.26
CA ASP A 78 5.28 4.08 5.87
C ASP A 78 3.79 4.15 6.18
N ALA A 79 3.25 5.29 6.64
CA ALA A 79 1.82 5.41 6.91
C ALA A 79 0.97 5.10 5.66
N LEU A 80 1.41 5.56 4.49
CA LEU A 80 0.79 5.20 3.22
C LEU A 80 0.98 3.71 2.88
N GLY A 81 2.17 3.16 3.18
CA GLY A 81 2.44 1.73 3.01
C GLY A 81 1.49 0.84 3.83
N TYR A 82 1.19 1.23 5.08
CA TYR A 82 0.19 0.55 5.90
C TYR A 82 -1.21 0.61 5.27
N LEU A 83 -1.64 1.79 4.82
CA LEU A 83 -2.94 1.94 4.16
C LEU A 83 -3.05 1.04 2.92
N ARG A 84 -2.07 1.13 2.02
CA ARG A 84 -2.06 0.35 0.77
C ARG A 84 -1.92 -1.15 0.98
N THR A 85 -1.24 -1.58 2.04
CA THR A 85 -1.19 -2.99 2.44
C THR A 85 -2.58 -3.52 2.76
N GLU A 86 -3.36 -2.77 3.53
CA GLU A 86 -4.74 -3.17 3.85
C GLU A 86 -5.69 -3.04 2.66
N GLU A 87 -5.50 -2.04 1.81
CA GLU A 87 -6.25 -1.93 0.56
C GLU A 87 -6.04 -3.17 -0.34
N LEU A 88 -4.78 -3.61 -0.50
CA LEU A 88 -4.47 -4.83 -1.24
C LEU A 88 -5.06 -6.08 -0.55
N PHE A 89 -5.04 -6.13 0.79
CA PHE A 89 -5.68 -7.22 1.52
C PHE A 89 -7.18 -7.30 1.21
N GLU A 90 -7.90 -6.17 1.27
CA GLU A 90 -9.32 -6.12 0.93
C GLU A 90 -9.58 -6.43 -0.56
N ALA A 91 -8.73 -5.95 -1.46
CA ALA A 91 -8.80 -6.25 -2.88
C ALA A 91 -8.67 -7.77 -3.15
N MET A 92 -7.65 -8.41 -2.58
CA MET A 92 -7.42 -9.84 -2.75
C MET A 92 -8.49 -10.70 -2.05
N ARG A 93 -9.08 -10.20 -0.95
CA ARG A 93 -10.24 -10.84 -0.30
C ARG A 93 -11.45 -10.91 -1.22
N VAL A 94 -11.70 -9.87 -2.03
CA VAL A 94 -12.81 -9.84 -3.01
C VAL A 94 -12.66 -10.97 -4.04
N ILE A 95 -11.45 -11.19 -4.54
CA ILE A 95 -11.17 -12.17 -5.60
C ILE A 95 -10.59 -13.48 -5.07
N ARG A 96 -10.45 -13.64 -3.76
CA ARG A 96 -9.92 -14.82 -3.07
C ARG A 96 -8.52 -15.22 -3.58
N ALA A 97 -7.60 -14.29 -3.60
CA ALA A 97 -6.20 -14.54 -3.89
C ALA A 97 -5.34 -14.39 -2.62
N ASP A 98 -4.26 -15.16 -2.55
CA ASP A 98 -3.25 -15.01 -1.51
C ASP A 98 -2.30 -13.86 -1.87
N ILE A 99 -1.73 -13.22 -0.86
CA ILE A 99 -0.78 -12.10 -0.99
C ILE A 99 0.55 -12.51 -0.39
N ALA A 100 1.63 -12.22 -1.11
CA ALA A 100 2.99 -12.29 -0.59
C ALA A 100 3.80 -11.04 -0.96
N TRP A 101 4.88 -10.80 -0.23
CA TRP A 101 5.72 -9.62 -0.40
C TRP A 101 7.16 -10.04 -0.64
N LEU A 102 7.87 -9.35 -1.54
CA LEU A 102 9.31 -9.50 -1.68
C LEU A 102 10.05 -8.83 -0.51
N ALA A 103 9.60 -7.64 -0.11
CA ALA A 103 10.10 -6.96 1.08
C ALA A 103 9.69 -7.72 2.35
N GLU A 104 10.67 -8.16 3.15
CA GLU A 104 10.43 -8.94 4.37
C GLU A 104 10.12 -8.09 5.60
N SER A 105 10.57 -6.84 5.61
CA SER A 105 10.40 -5.88 6.70
C SER A 105 10.34 -4.45 6.19
N SER A 106 10.07 -3.49 7.07
CA SER A 106 10.15 -2.06 6.77
C SER A 106 11.56 -1.58 6.41
N ASP A 107 12.59 -2.28 6.88
CA ASP A 107 14.00 -1.94 6.65
C ASP A 107 14.60 -2.71 5.47
N ASP A 108 13.80 -3.48 4.73
CA ASP A 108 14.25 -4.22 3.56
C ASP A 108 14.70 -3.24 2.46
N PRO A 109 15.84 -3.51 1.77
CA PRO A 109 16.25 -2.71 0.62
C PRO A 109 15.18 -2.62 -0.48
N ILE A 110 14.34 -3.65 -0.63
CA ILE A 110 13.19 -3.63 -1.54
C ILE A 110 12.12 -2.71 -0.95
N SER A 111 12.22 -1.43 -1.28
CA SER A 111 11.33 -0.38 -0.79
C SER A 111 10.88 0.54 -1.92
N ASP A 112 9.74 1.19 -1.74
CA ASP A 112 9.27 2.19 -2.69
C ASP A 112 9.92 3.54 -2.41
N PHE A 113 11.00 3.84 -3.14
CA PHE A 113 11.74 5.09 -3.05
C PHE A 113 11.15 6.21 -3.93
N GLY A 114 10.00 5.98 -4.54
CA GLY A 114 9.36 6.89 -5.47
C GLY A 114 9.45 6.39 -6.90
N PHE A 115 9.36 7.30 -7.87
CA PHE A 115 9.33 6.92 -9.27
C PHE A 115 10.74 6.75 -9.86
N SER A 116 10.96 5.71 -10.64
CA SER A 116 12.17 5.49 -11.44
C SER A 116 11.80 5.16 -12.89
N LYS A 117 12.73 5.37 -13.84
CA LYS A 117 12.51 5.14 -15.27
C LYS A 117 13.28 3.93 -15.81
N SER A 118 14.11 3.28 -14.98
CA SER A 118 14.87 2.11 -15.40
C SER A 118 14.89 1.01 -14.34
N GLY A 119 14.95 -0.25 -14.79
CA GLY A 119 15.14 -1.39 -13.90
C GLY A 119 16.52 -1.38 -13.23
N GLU A 120 17.56 -0.87 -13.93
CA GLU A 120 18.92 -0.76 -13.38
C GLU A 120 18.96 0.18 -12.18
N GLN A 121 18.38 1.38 -12.32
CA GLN A 121 18.25 2.33 -11.21
C GLN A 121 17.52 1.70 -10.02
N THR A 122 16.49 0.90 -10.28
CA THR A 122 15.77 0.20 -9.22
C THR A 122 16.66 -0.83 -8.52
N PHE A 123 17.47 -1.57 -9.27
CA PHE A 123 18.39 -2.55 -8.68
C PHE A 123 19.57 -1.90 -7.92
N GLU A 124 19.96 -0.68 -8.21
CA GLU A 124 20.91 0.08 -7.40
C GLU A 124 20.40 0.28 -5.97
N HIS A 125 19.07 0.46 -5.80
CA HIS A 125 18.42 0.56 -4.50
C HIS A 125 18.11 -0.81 -3.88
N TRP A 126 17.49 -1.72 -4.65
CA TRP A 126 16.97 -2.99 -4.13
C TRP A 126 18.03 -4.09 -4.01
N GLY A 127 19.11 -3.99 -4.79
CA GLY A 127 20.07 -5.07 -4.97
C GLY A 127 19.53 -6.17 -5.89
N ARG A 128 20.17 -6.37 -7.05
CA ARG A 128 19.73 -7.35 -8.07
C ARG A 128 19.66 -8.78 -7.51
N GLU A 129 20.71 -9.22 -6.82
CA GLU A 129 20.79 -10.55 -6.25
C GLU A 129 19.78 -10.75 -5.09
N HIS A 130 19.59 -9.72 -4.28
CA HIS A 130 18.61 -9.73 -3.20
C HIS A 130 17.18 -9.85 -3.76
N SER A 131 16.84 -9.05 -4.77
CA SER A 131 15.52 -9.11 -5.43
C SER A 131 15.26 -10.48 -6.05
N LEU A 132 16.27 -11.06 -6.73
CA LEU A 132 16.16 -12.39 -7.30
C LEU A 132 16.00 -13.48 -6.23
N ARG A 133 16.76 -13.38 -5.12
CA ARG A 133 16.64 -14.30 -3.98
C ARG A 133 15.22 -14.31 -3.41
N GLN A 134 14.64 -13.12 -3.20
CA GLN A 134 13.27 -13.01 -2.66
C GLN A 134 12.23 -13.57 -3.64
N MET A 135 12.37 -13.32 -4.93
CA MET A 135 11.47 -13.89 -5.95
C MET A 135 11.59 -15.43 -6.00
N VAL A 136 12.80 -15.97 -5.98
CA VAL A 136 13.04 -17.44 -5.92
C VAL A 136 12.42 -18.03 -4.65
N LYS A 137 12.54 -17.34 -3.50
CA LYS A 137 11.90 -17.74 -2.25
C LYS A 137 10.38 -17.85 -2.43
N MET A 138 9.71 -16.85 -3.04
CA MET A 138 8.27 -16.90 -3.29
C MET A 138 7.88 -18.03 -4.23
N VAL A 139 8.62 -18.24 -5.31
CA VAL A 139 8.35 -19.34 -6.25
C VAL A 139 8.49 -20.71 -5.57
N ARG A 140 9.52 -20.91 -4.74
CA ARG A 140 9.72 -22.18 -4.03
C ARG A 140 8.71 -22.42 -2.91
N LEU A 141 8.23 -21.38 -2.26
CA LEU A 141 7.19 -21.44 -1.22
C LEU A 141 5.84 -21.83 -1.81
N PHE A 142 5.38 -21.08 -2.79
CA PHE A 142 4.02 -21.21 -3.33
C PHE A 142 3.90 -22.24 -4.45
N LYS A 143 5.01 -22.61 -5.05
CA LYS A 143 5.11 -23.65 -6.09
C LYS A 143 4.15 -23.43 -7.26
N PRO A 144 4.18 -22.23 -7.91
CA PRO A 144 3.28 -21.95 -9.01
C PRO A 144 3.53 -22.85 -10.22
N ASP A 145 2.46 -23.21 -10.91
CA ASP A 145 2.50 -23.87 -12.21
C ASP A 145 2.66 -22.86 -13.33
N ILE A 146 2.05 -21.69 -13.12
CA ILE A 146 1.99 -20.59 -14.08
C ILE A 146 2.51 -19.34 -13.40
N LEU A 147 3.40 -18.62 -14.07
CA LEU A 147 4.03 -17.39 -13.57
C LEU A 147 3.88 -16.28 -14.61
N ILE A 148 3.56 -15.07 -14.19
CA ILE A 148 3.45 -13.89 -15.04
C ILE A 148 3.78 -12.61 -14.27
N PRO A 149 4.62 -11.71 -14.83
CA PRO A 149 4.72 -10.34 -14.32
C PRO A 149 3.53 -9.50 -14.77
N THR A 150 3.23 -8.43 -14.06
CA THR A 150 2.12 -7.53 -14.42
C THR A 150 2.43 -6.67 -15.64
N PHE A 151 3.66 -6.18 -15.77
CA PHE A 151 4.09 -5.28 -16.84
C PHE A 151 5.27 -5.84 -17.63
N LEU A 152 5.62 -5.17 -18.72
CA LEU A 152 6.79 -5.50 -19.55
C LEU A 152 8.05 -4.77 -19.07
N ASP A 153 9.22 -5.35 -19.31
CA ASP A 153 10.51 -4.64 -19.17
C ASP A 153 10.82 -3.90 -20.48
N VAL A 154 10.23 -2.72 -20.65
CA VAL A 154 10.44 -1.88 -21.83
C VAL A 154 10.66 -0.42 -21.44
N PRO A 155 11.38 0.38 -22.24
CA PRO A 155 11.45 1.82 -22.04
C PRO A 155 10.06 2.44 -22.05
N GLY A 156 9.87 3.50 -21.26
CA GLY A 156 8.56 4.12 -21.05
C GLY A 156 7.71 3.48 -19.93
N GLN A 157 8.21 2.39 -19.33
CA GLN A 157 7.60 1.75 -18.16
C GLN A 157 8.34 2.14 -16.87
N HIS A 158 7.65 2.10 -15.72
CA HIS A 158 8.23 2.37 -14.41
C HIS A 158 9.37 1.39 -14.08
N GLY A 159 10.48 1.91 -13.53
CA GLY A 159 11.65 1.09 -13.21
C GLY A 159 11.38 -0.05 -12.23
N HIS A 160 10.52 0.15 -11.22
CA HIS A 160 10.11 -0.92 -10.30
C HIS A 160 9.42 -2.07 -11.06
N HIS A 161 8.50 -1.77 -11.99
CA HIS A 161 7.85 -2.78 -12.83
C HIS A 161 8.86 -3.54 -13.68
N ARG A 162 9.80 -2.81 -14.29
CA ARG A 162 10.87 -3.38 -15.10
C ARG A 162 11.75 -4.33 -14.29
N ALA A 163 12.15 -3.93 -13.07
CA ALA A 163 12.95 -4.74 -12.17
C ALA A 163 12.20 -6.03 -11.73
N VAL A 164 10.91 -5.91 -11.38
CA VAL A 164 10.08 -7.08 -11.04
C VAL A 164 9.96 -8.03 -12.24
N THR A 165 9.77 -7.52 -13.44
CA THR A 165 9.66 -8.34 -14.65
C THR A 165 10.96 -9.09 -14.93
N GLN A 166 12.12 -8.42 -14.87
CA GLN A 166 13.43 -9.06 -15.02
C GLN A 166 13.63 -10.16 -13.97
N THR A 167 13.31 -9.88 -12.72
CA THR A 167 13.46 -10.82 -11.60
C THR A 167 12.52 -12.03 -11.75
N THR A 168 11.29 -11.80 -12.22
CA THR A 168 10.29 -12.85 -12.47
C THR A 168 10.74 -13.80 -13.59
N ILE A 169 11.27 -13.23 -14.67
CA ILE A 169 11.79 -14.03 -15.79
C ILE A 169 13.00 -14.86 -15.34
N ALA A 170 13.92 -14.27 -14.58
CA ALA A 170 15.08 -14.97 -14.05
C ALA A 170 14.68 -16.08 -13.05
N ALA A 171 13.70 -15.85 -12.21
CA ALA A 171 13.24 -16.81 -11.22
C ALA A 171 12.62 -18.08 -11.84
N PHE A 172 12.18 -18.05 -13.11
CA PHE A 172 11.70 -19.24 -13.82
C PHE A 172 12.78 -20.32 -13.91
N ASP A 173 14.02 -19.95 -14.18
CA ASP A 173 15.16 -20.86 -14.26
C ASP A 173 15.81 -21.07 -12.88
N GLU A 174 16.07 -19.99 -12.15
CA GLU A 174 16.85 -19.99 -10.92
C GLU A 174 16.12 -20.70 -9.74
N ALA A 175 14.79 -20.70 -9.72
CA ALA A 175 14.03 -21.43 -8.70
C ALA A 175 14.10 -22.95 -8.89
N ALA A 176 14.39 -23.41 -10.12
CA ALA A 176 14.55 -24.81 -10.45
C ALA A 176 15.96 -25.35 -10.14
N ASP A 177 16.96 -24.47 -10.03
CA ASP A 177 18.33 -24.88 -9.65
C ASP A 177 18.43 -25.04 -8.12
N ALA A 178 18.56 -26.30 -7.68
CA ALA A 178 18.68 -26.61 -6.25
C ALA A 178 19.94 -26.04 -5.58
N LYS A 179 20.96 -25.64 -6.36
CA LYS A 179 22.19 -25.05 -5.83
C LYS A 179 22.10 -23.55 -5.66
N LYS A 180 21.20 -22.89 -6.39
CA LYS A 180 20.98 -21.46 -6.27
C LYS A 180 20.16 -21.16 -5.01
N PHE A 181 20.70 -20.32 -4.12
CA PHE A 181 20.06 -19.97 -2.84
C PHE A 181 19.67 -21.23 -2.01
N ASP A 182 20.57 -22.18 -1.88
CA ASP A 182 20.38 -23.41 -1.08
C ASP A 182 20.19 -23.11 0.43
N ASP A 183 20.72 -22.01 0.89
CA ASP A 183 20.54 -21.46 2.24
C ASP A 183 19.07 -21.05 2.57
N LEU A 184 18.18 -20.98 1.57
CA LEU A 184 16.75 -20.81 1.83
C LEU A 184 16.09 -22.05 2.46
N GLU A 185 16.75 -23.21 2.43
CA GLU A 185 16.20 -24.51 2.90
C GLU A 185 14.85 -24.88 2.26
N LEU A 186 14.57 -24.33 1.09
CA LEU A 186 13.36 -24.58 0.31
C LEU A 186 13.69 -25.47 -0.89
N ALA A 187 12.86 -26.51 -1.09
CA ALA A 187 13.02 -27.40 -2.25
C ALA A 187 12.90 -26.64 -3.55
N ALA A 188 13.79 -26.92 -4.50
CA ALA A 188 13.75 -26.36 -5.85
C ALA A 188 12.39 -26.61 -6.52
N TRP A 189 11.92 -25.64 -7.27
CA TRP A 189 10.65 -25.71 -7.98
C TRP A 189 10.77 -25.22 -9.41
N GLN A 190 10.40 -26.07 -10.37
CA GLN A 190 10.28 -25.72 -11.78
C GLN A 190 8.85 -25.26 -12.06
N VAL A 191 8.69 -23.97 -12.36
CA VAL A 191 7.45 -23.42 -12.94
C VAL A 191 7.21 -24.09 -14.31
N ASN A 192 5.97 -24.46 -14.61
CA ASN A 192 5.65 -25.10 -15.87
C ASN A 192 5.60 -24.11 -17.03
N THR A 193 4.90 -22.99 -16.88
CA THR A 193 4.71 -22.00 -17.94
C THR A 193 4.95 -20.60 -17.43
N LEU A 194 5.75 -19.82 -18.16
CA LEU A 194 5.98 -18.39 -17.95
C LEU A 194 5.32 -17.61 -19.08
N TYR A 195 4.46 -16.68 -18.68
CA TYR A 195 3.82 -15.73 -19.59
C TYR A 195 4.41 -14.32 -19.42
N LEU A 196 4.23 -13.52 -20.45
CA LEU A 196 4.29 -12.04 -20.37
C LEU A 196 2.89 -11.47 -20.65
N PRO A 197 2.59 -10.25 -20.15
CA PRO A 197 1.43 -9.52 -20.61
C PRO A 197 1.56 -9.22 -22.11
N ALA A 198 0.48 -9.47 -22.88
CA ALA A 198 0.40 -9.07 -24.30
C ALA A 198 -0.38 -7.76 -24.44
N TRP A 199 -0.22 -6.88 -23.46
CA TRP A 199 -0.71 -5.50 -23.48
C TRP A 199 0.38 -4.54 -23.05
N GLY A 200 0.37 -3.32 -23.57
CA GLY A 200 1.28 -2.25 -23.16
C GLY A 200 0.80 -1.55 -21.88
N GLY A 201 1.74 -1.06 -21.09
CA GLY A 201 1.47 -0.09 -20.05
C GLY A 201 1.07 1.23 -20.72
N GLY A 202 -0.12 1.71 -20.47
CA GLY A 202 -0.66 2.89 -21.12
C GLY A 202 -1.42 3.80 -20.17
N GLY A 203 -2.13 4.77 -20.76
CA GLY A 203 -2.95 5.71 -20.03
C GLY A 203 -2.20 6.97 -19.59
N GLY A 204 -2.51 7.47 -18.39
CA GLY A 204 -1.95 8.73 -17.90
C GLY A 204 -0.56 8.62 -17.26
N SER A 205 -0.05 7.40 -17.03
CA SER A 205 1.19 7.20 -16.26
C SER A 205 2.35 6.71 -17.11
N TYR A 206 2.14 5.73 -17.98
CA TYR A 206 3.20 5.04 -18.73
C TYR A 206 3.00 5.19 -20.23
N ASP A 207 4.10 5.02 -20.98
CA ASP A 207 4.13 5.15 -22.45
C ASP A 207 5.19 4.15 -22.98
N ASP A 208 4.79 2.87 -23.00
CA ASP A 208 5.69 1.80 -23.45
C ASP A 208 6.15 2.07 -24.88
N GLU A 209 7.46 2.23 -25.08
CA GLU A 209 8.06 2.57 -26.38
C GLU A 209 8.12 1.38 -27.35
N VAL A 210 7.97 0.18 -26.80
CA VAL A 210 7.97 -1.05 -27.57
C VAL A 210 6.56 -1.66 -27.51
N PRO A 211 5.97 -2.01 -28.63
CA PRO A 211 4.66 -2.67 -28.64
C PRO A 211 4.72 -3.99 -27.88
N PRO A 212 3.61 -4.41 -27.21
CA PRO A 212 3.56 -5.69 -26.54
C PRO A 212 3.77 -6.84 -27.52
N PRO A 213 4.25 -8.01 -27.05
CA PRO A 213 4.36 -9.21 -27.89
C PRO A 213 2.97 -9.70 -28.34
N ASP A 214 2.92 -10.41 -29.46
CA ASP A 214 1.70 -11.01 -29.98
C ASP A 214 1.06 -11.95 -28.95
N ALA A 215 -0.26 -11.85 -28.78
CA ALA A 215 -1.00 -12.73 -27.89
C ALA A 215 -0.98 -14.17 -28.42
N THR A 216 -0.59 -15.10 -27.54
CA THR A 216 -0.69 -16.55 -27.80
C THR A 216 -1.91 -17.17 -27.12
N HIS A 217 -2.38 -16.56 -26.04
CA HIS A 217 -3.51 -16.99 -25.24
C HIS A 217 -4.35 -15.79 -24.81
N GLU A 218 -5.63 -16.06 -24.49
CA GLU A 218 -6.55 -15.04 -24.00
C GLU A 218 -7.37 -15.59 -22.81
N ILE A 219 -7.53 -14.80 -21.77
CA ILE A 219 -8.41 -15.10 -20.65
C ILE A 219 -9.68 -14.26 -20.76
N ARG A 220 -10.81 -14.93 -21.00
CA ARG A 220 -12.12 -14.30 -21.07
C ARG A 220 -12.68 -14.01 -19.68
N THR A 221 -13.09 -12.78 -19.42
CA THR A 221 -13.54 -12.30 -18.11
C THR A 221 -15.00 -11.86 -18.08
N GLY A 222 -15.69 -11.89 -19.21
CA GLY A 222 -17.09 -11.43 -19.38
C GLY A 222 -18.17 -12.42 -18.90
N ALA A 223 -17.80 -13.65 -18.52
CA ALA A 223 -18.78 -14.62 -18.04
C ALA A 223 -19.40 -14.16 -16.72
N TYR A 224 -20.76 -14.19 -16.66
CA TYR A 224 -21.53 -13.83 -15.47
C TYR A 224 -21.65 -15.02 -14.52
N ASP A 225 -21.36 -14.83 -13.25
CA ASP A 225 -21.58 -15.81 -12.19
C ASP A 225 -22.79 -15.38 -11.34
N ALA A 226 -23.85 -16.19 -11.39
CA ALA A 226 -25.12 -15.87 -10.72
C ALA A 226 -25.03 -15.86 -9.19
N VAL A 227 -24.11 -16.64 -8.60
CA VAL A 227 -23.92 -16.67 -7.14
C VAL A 227 -23.08 -15.48 -6.68
N LEU A 228 -22.09 -15.11 -7.45
CA LEU A 228 -21.24 -13.95 -7.17
C LEU A 228 -21.93 -12.62 -7.54
N GLY A 229 -22.91 -12.64 -8.45
CA GLY A 229 -23.73 -11.50 -8.81
C GLY A 229 -23.07 -10.52 -9.78
N GLY A 230 -22.09 -10.98 -10.58
CA GLY A 230 -21.39 -10.14 -11.54
C GLY A 230 -20.57 -10.95 -12.55
N THR A 231 -20.08 -10.29 -13.59
CA THR A 231 -19.04 -10.85 -14.44
C THR A 231 -17.69 -10.82 -13.71
N TYR A 232 -16.75 -11.65 -14.11
CA TYR A 232 -15.40 -11.61 -13.49
C TYR A 232 -14.71 -10.28 -13.74
N ALA A 233 -15.01 -9.60 -14.82
CA ALA A 233 -14.54 -8.24 -15.07
C ALA A 233 -15.11 -7.24 -14.04
N GLN A 234 -16.42 -7.29 -13.75
CA GLN A 234 -17.04 -6.46 -12.70
C GLN A 234 -16.48 -6.77 -11.31
N ILE A 235 -16.30 -8.06 -10.97
CA ILE A 235 -15.73 -8.48 -9.69
C ILE A 235 -14.28 -7.99 -9.57
N GLY A 236 -13.51 -8.02 -10.66
CA GLY A 236 -12.17 -7.43 -10.72
C GLY A 236 -12.17 -5.93 -10.44
N GLU A 237 -13.16 -5.18 -10.95
CA GLU A 237 -13.28 -3.74 -10.63
C GLU A 237 -13.75 -3.49 -9.18
N TRP A 238 -14.54 -4.37 -8.57
CA TRP A 238 -14.84 -4.29 -7.13
C TRP A 238 -13.58 -4.49 -6.29
N SER A 239 -12.69 -5.39 -6.72
CA SER A 239 -11.36 -5.56 -6.11
C SER A 239 -10.53 -4.28 -6.27
N ARG A 240 -10.40 -3.74 -7.47
CA ARG A 240 -9.65 -2.49 -7.73
C ARG A 240 -10.18 -1.30 -6.94
N ALA A 241 -11.49 -1.22 -6.68
CA ALA A 241 -12.10 -0.14 -5.90
C ALA A 241 -11.63 -0.11 -4.44
N CYS A 242 -11.02 -1.19 -3.94
CA CYS A 242 -10.41 -1.20 -2.61
C CYS A 242 -9.16 -0.31 -2.54
N HIS A 243 -8.48 -0.04 -3.67
CA HIS A 243 -7.32 0.85 -3.75
C HIS A 243 -7.72 2.33 -3.76
N ALA A 244 -8.41 2.76 -2.71
CA ALA A 244 -8.99 4.09 -2.62
C ALA A 244 -7.94 5.20 -2.51
N THR A 245 -6.77 4.93 -1.89
CA THR A 245 -5.64 5.87 -1.86
C THR A 245 -5.14 6.22 -3.26
N GLN A 246 -5.45 5.40 -4.26
CA GLN A 246 -5.04 5.57 -5.65
C GLN A 246 -6.19 5.99 -6.56
N GLY A 247 -7.41 6.10 -6.00
CA GLY A 247 -8.61 6.52 -6.72
C GLY A 247 -9.04 5.50 -7.77
N MET A 248 -8.81 4.22 -7.51
CA MET A 248 -9.13 3.13 -8.42
C MET A 248 -10.61 2.71 -8.33
N GLY A 249 -11.01 1.86 -9.27
CA GLY A 249 -12.38 1.35 -9.40
C GLY A 249 -13.22 2.18 -10.36
N ARG A 250 -13.70 1.54 -11.40
CA ARG A 250 -14.53 2.15 -12.44
C ARG A 250 -15.78 1.30 -12.67
N GLN A 251 -16.80 1.91 -13.20
CA GLN A 251 -17.91 1.15 -13.76
C GLN A 251 -17.43 0.42 -15.02
N VAL A 252 -17.65 -0.89 -15.07
CA VAL A 252 -17.27 -1.72 -16.22
C VAL A 252 -18.41 -1.75 -17.22
N ASP A 253 -18.11 -1.43 -18.47
CA ASP A 253 -19.01 -1.65 -19.58
C ASP A 253 -19.28 -3.15 -19.78
N GLU A 254 -20.46 -3.50 -20.34
CA GLU A 254 -20.85 -4.89 -20.58
C GLU A 254 -19.98 -5.59 -21.64
N GLU A 255 -19.11 -4.84 -22.33
CA GLU A 255 -18.28 -5.34 -23.41
C GLU A 255 -17.14 -6.22 -22.87
N GLU A 256 -17.14 -7.47 -23.28
CA GLU A 256 -16.09 -8.42 -22.90
C GLU A 256 -14.76 -8.04 -23.56
N ARG A 257 -13.76 -7.70 -22.75
CA ARG A 257 -12.39 -7.50 -23.22
C ARG A 257 -11.53 -8.62 -22.63
N PRO A 258 -11.14 -9.64 -23.42
CA PRO A 258 -10.26 -10.68 -22.95
C PRO A 258 -8.90 -10.08 -22.52
N VAL A 259 -8.23 -10.78 -21.61
CA VAL A 259 -6.88 -10.44 -21.20
C VAL A 259 -5.92 -11.26 -22.07
N PRO A 260 -5.17 -10.61 -22.98
CA PRO A 260 -4.24 -11.31 -23.85
C PRO A 260 -2.94 -11.63 -23.12
N LEU A 261 -2.38 -12.83 -23.34
CA LEU A 261 -1.13 -13.31 -22.76
C LEU A 261 -0.19 -13.79 -23.86
N HIS A 262 1.11 -13.56 -23.67
CA HIS A 262 2.17 -14.12 -24.52
C HIS A 262 2.91 -15.22 -23.78
N GLN A 263 2.90 -16.45 -24.28
CA GLN A 263 3.71 -17.54 -23.72
C GLN A 263 5.17 -17.31 -24.05
N LEU A 264 5.97 -16.97 -23.03
CA LEU A 264 7.40 -16.74 -23.21
C LEU A 264 8.19 -18.03 -23.16
N ARG A 265 7.92 -18.89 -22.17
CA ARG A 265 8.66 -20.14 -21.94
C ARG A 265 7.76 -21.22 -21.34
N THR A 266 8.17 -22.49 -21.52
CA THR A 266 7.64 -23.63 -20.79
C THR A 266 8.80 -24.51 -20.32
N ALA A 267 8.60 -25.27 -19.25
CA ALA A 267 9.57 -26.22 -18.75
C ALA A 267 9.91 -27.33 -19.79
N SER A 268 8.97 -27.65 -20.66
CA SER A 268 9.16 -28.64 -21.74
C SER A 268 9.78 -28.06 -23.00
N GLY A 269 9.90 -26.75 -23.14
CA GLY A 269 10.28 -26.06 -24.38
C GLY A 269 9.22 -26.10 -25.48
N LYS A 270 8.01 -26.62 -25.21
CA LYS A 270 6.92 -26.77 -26.20
C LYS A 270 5.84 -25.72 -25.96
N ALA A 271 5.19 -25.30 -27.04
CA ALA A 271 4.02 -24.45 -26.94
C ALA A 271 2.86 -25.16 -26.23
N VAL A 272 2.09 -24.40 -25.42
CA VAL A 272 0.84 -24.87 -24.81
C VAL A 272 -0.28 -24.66 -25.84
N PRO A 273 -0.89 -25.71 -26.38
CA PRO A 273 -1.85 -25.58 -27.46
C PRO A 273 -3.23 -25.14 -26.97
N THR A 274 -3.60 -25.47 -25.73
CA THR A 274 -4.90 -25.16 -25.13
C THR A 274 -4.75 -25.00 -23.60
N GLY A 275 -5.58 -24.16 -22.98
CA GLY A 275 -5.46 -23.85 -21.56
C GLY A 275 -4.28 -22.91 -21.28
N LEU A 276 -3.74 -22.94 -20.08
CA LEU A 276 -2.61 -22.09 -19.66
C LEU A 276 -1.35 -22.88 -19.31
N THR A 277 -1.44 -24.20 -19.26
CA THR A 277 -0.33 -25.09 -18.94
C THR A 277 -0.58 -26.48 -19.52
N GLN A 278 0.45 -27.31 -19.56
CA GLN A 278 0.35 -28.72 -20.01
C GLN A 278 1.22 -29.60 -19.12
N ASP A 279 0.94 -30.91 -19.15
CA ASP A 279 1.69 -31.93 -18.39
C ASP A 279 1.71 -31.68 -16.86
N VAL A 280 0.73 -30.97 -16.35
CA VAL A 280 0.53 -30.68 -14.91
C VAL A 280 -0.83 -31.23 -14.48
N PRO A 281 -0.96 -31.86 -13.31
CA PRO A 281 -2.26 -32.32 -12.83
C PRO A 281 -3.16 -31.10 -12.51
N GLU A 282 -4.16 -30.85 -13.36
CA GLU A 282 -5.08 -29.69 -13.21
C GLU A 282 -6.22 -29.96 -12.21
N ARG A 283 -6.52 -31.24 -11.97
CA ARG A 283 -7.60 -31.71 -11.10
C ARG A 283 -7.11 -32.84 -10.19
N LEU A 284 -7.82 -33.05 -9.07
CA LEU A 284 -7.45 -34.10 -8.10
C LEU A 284 -7.31 -35.50 -8.75
N ALA A 285 -8.23 -35.85 -9.66
CA ALA A 285 -8.17 -37.14 -10.35
C ALA A 285 -6.87 -37.33 -11.15
N ALA A 286 -6.30 -36.25 -11.72
CA ALA A 286 -5.06 -36.34 -12.49
C ALA A 286 -3.83 -36.69 -11.61
N LEU A 287 -3.92 -36.48 -10.28
CA LEU A 287 -2.89 -36.91 -9.32
C LEU A 287 -2.73 -38.44 -9.27
N ALA A 288 -3.71 -39.21 -9.76
CA ALA A 288 -3.63 -40.65 -9.83
C ALA A 288 -2.37 -41.13 -10.57
N ALA A 289 -1.97 -40.46 -11.67
CA ALA A 289 -0.74 -40.75 -12.41
C ALA A 289 0.55 -40.55 -11.59
N HIS A 290 0.47 -39.84 -10.47
CA HIS A 290 1.60 -39.51 -9.59
C HIS A 290 1.56 -40.23 -8.24
N CYS A 291 0.70 -41.25 -8.10
CA CYS A 291 0.58 -42.10 -6.91
C CYS A 291 1.46 -43.36 -7.02
N ARG A 292 2.01 -43.79 -5.88
CA ARG A 292 2.90 -44.94 -5.78
C ARG A 292 2.17 -46.28 -5.85
N ASP A 293 0.89 -46.31 -5.46
CA ASP A 293 0.09 -47.54 -5.33
C ASP A 293 -1.35 -47.35 -5.83
N GLU A 294 -2.08 -48.48 -5.95
CA GLU A 294 -3.48 -48.47 -6.40
C GLU A 294 -4.41 -47.72 -5.45
N LYS A 295 -4.18 -47.85 -4.14
CA LYS A 295 -4.99 -47.12 -3.13
C LYS A 295 -4.93 -45.61 -3.28
N GLY A 296 -3.75 -45.11 -3.60
CA GLY A 296 -3.58 -43.67 -3.90
C GLY A 296 -4.29 -43.25 -5.20
N ARG A 297 -4.22 -44.11 -6.25
CA ARG A 297 -4.93 -43.84 -7.51
C ARG A 297 -6.43 -43.78 -7.32
N GLU A 298 -7.00 -44.76 -6.59
CA GLU A 298 -8.41 -44.75 -6.22
C GLU A 298 -8.79 -43.52 -5.36
N ALA A 299 -7.93 -43.19 -4.39
CA ALA A 299 -8.13 -42.01 -3.52
C ALA A 299 -8.18 -40.71 -4.32
N ALA A 300 -7.34 -40.54 -5.35
CA ALA A 300 -7.36 -39.35 -6.21
C ALA A 300 -8.69 -39.25 -6.99
N ILE A 301 -9.20 -40.35 -7.52
CA ILE A 301 -10.50 -40.39 -8.23
C ILE A 301 -11.65 -40.09 -7.27
N LEU A 302 -11.66 -40.73 -6.08
CA LEU A 302 -12.65 -40.47 -5.06
C LEU A 302 -12.64 -39.04 -4.54
N ALA A 303 -11.46 -38.46 -4.37
CA ALA A 303 -11.32 -37.07 -3.95
C ALA A 303 -11.94 -36.12 -5.01
N GLN A 304 -11.66 -36.37 -6.30
CA GLN A 304 -12.28 -35.55 -7.35
C GLN A 304 -13.80 -35.69 -7.34
N LYS A 305 -14.30 -36.94 -7.29
CA LYS A 305 -15.76 -37.17 -7.24
C LYS A 305 -16.39 -36.45 -6.07
N ALA A 306 -15.79 -36.53 -4.88
CA ALA A 306 -16.32 -35.87 -3.68
C ALA A 306 -16.30 -34.33 -3.77
N ALA A 307 -15.28 -33.75 -4.42
CA ALA A 307 -15.23 -32.32 -4.70
C ALA A 307 -16.32 -31.86 -5.68
N ASP A 308 -16.58 -32.67 -6.73
CA ASP A 308 -17.65 -32.42 -7.71
C ASP A 308 -19.06 -32.59 -7.04
N ASP A 309 -19.22 -33.62 -6.22
CA ASP A 309 -20.45 -33.86 -5.44
C ASP A 309 -20.75 -32.70 -4.46
N ALA A 310 -19.71 -32.14 -3.80
CA ALA A 310 -19.86 -30.99 -2.91
C ALA A 310 -20.32 -29.73 -3.65
N LEU A 311 -19.77 -29.46 -4.82
CA LEU A 311 -20.19 -28.31 -5.63
C LEU A 311 -21.62 -28.52 -6.18
N THR A 312 -21.97 -29.73 -6.60
CA THR A 312 -23.31 -30.09 -7.09
C THR A 312 -24.37 -30.00 -5.99
N ALA A 313 -24.03 -30.36 -4.76
CA ALA A 313 -24.94 -30.29 -3.61
C ALA A 313 -25.24 -28.84 -3.14
N PHE A 314 -24.47 -27.86 -3.56
CA PHE A 314 -24.72 -26.45 -3.22
C PHE A 314 -26.13 -26.03 -3.70
N PRO A 315 -26.91 -25.27 -2.90
CA PRO A 315 -26.61 -24.65 -1.62
C PRO A 315 -27.00 -25.47 -0.36
N ASN A 316 -27.26 -26.79 -0.49
CA ASN A 316 -27.65 -27.62 0.64
C ASN A 316 -26.45 -27.90 1.58
N GLY A 317 -26.34 -27.18 2.67
CA GLY A 317 -25.19 -27.24 3.59
C GLY A 317 -24.96 -28.65 4.18
N GLU A 318 -26.02 -29.45 4.51
CA GLU A 318 -25.87 -30.81 5.04
C GLU A 318 -25.28 -31.77 3.98
N ALA A 319 -25.81 -31.72 2.76
CA ALA A 319 -25.31 -32.53 1.64
C ALA A 319 -23.88 -32.13 1.24
N VAL A 320 -23.59 -30.83 1.20
CA VAL A 320 -22.24 -30.30 0.98
C VAL A 320 -21.27 -30.81 2.06
N LEU A 321 -21.65 -30.73 3.33
CA LEU A 321 -20.81 -31.17 4.45
C LEU A 321 -20.54 -32.68 4.39
N SER A 322 -21.53 -33.49 4.03
CA SER A 322 -21.35 -34.94 3.81
C SER A 322 -20.32 -35.21 2.71
N ALA A 323 -20.42 -34.53 1.56
CA ALA A 323 -19.46 -34.65 0.47
C ALA A 323 -18.05 -34.22 0.87
N LEU A 324 -17.92 -33.12 1.63
CA LEU A 324 -16.63 -32.62 2.16
C LEU A 324 -15.97 -33.62 3.14
N CYS A 325 -16.75 -34.34 3.93
CA CYS A 325 -16.23 -35.42 4.80
C CYS A 325 -15.65 -36.58 3.95
N HIS A 326 -16.32 -36.96 2.87
CA HIS A 326 -15.79 -37.94 1.93
C HIS A 326 -14.49 -37.42 1.24
N LEU A 327 -14.50 -36.16 0.80
CA LEU A 327 -13.32 -35.50 0.22
C LEU A 327 -12.13 -35.54 1.18
N GLN A 328 -12.30 -35.13 2.43
CA GLN A 328 -11.24 -35.11 3.43
C GLN A 328 -10.66 -36.52 3.67
N THR A 329 -11.53 -37.52 3.74
CA THR A 329 -11.14 -38.93 3.91
C THR A 329 -10.28 -39.38 2.72
N ALA A 330 -10.68 -39.03 1.50
CA ALA A 330 -9.95 -39.37 0.28
C ALA A 330 -8.61 -38.62 0.19
N LEU A 331 -8.58 -37.31 0.57
CA LEU A 331 -7.35 -36.52 0.61
C LEU A 331 -6.31 -37.08 1.60
N LEU A 332 -6.73 -37.50 2.79
CA LEU A 332 -5.85 -38.15 3.77
C LEU A 332 -5.25 -39.49 3.26
N ALA A 333 -6.00 -40.23 2.44
CA ALA A 333 -5.49 -41.42 1.78
C ALA A 333 -4.53 -41.10 0.63
N LEU A 334 -4.86 -40.10 -0.16
CA LEU A 334 -4.06 -39.59 -1.28
C LEU A 334 -2.71 -39.04 -0.82
N GLU A 335 -2.68 -38.28 0.27
CA GLU A 335 -1.47 -37.72 0.86
C GLU A 335 -0.38 -38.76 1.11
N LYS A 336 -0.79 -39.96 1.57
CA LYS A 336 0.15 -41.06 1.89
C LYS A 336 0.78 -41.71 0.66
N SER A 337 0.18 -41.53 -0.52
CA SER A 337 0.57 -42.22 -1.74
C SER A 337 1.11 -41.30 -2.84
N VAL A 338 0.66 -40.06 -2.89
CA VAL A 338 1.08 -39.09 -3.91
C VAL A 338 2.60 -38.81 -3.81
N SER A 339 3.25 -38.55 -4.93
CA SER A 339 4.66 -38.19 -4.95
C SER A 339 4.96 -36.89 -4.16
N PRO A 340 6.15 -36.78 -3.52
CA PRO A 340 6.50 -35.59 -2.76
C PRO A 340 6.40 -34.27 -3.56
N ARG A 341 6.60 -34.33 -4.86
CA ARG A 341 6.47 -33.18 -5.77
C ARG A 341 5.06 -32.60 -5.76
N HIS A 342 4.02 -33.41 -5.51
CA HIS A 342 2.61 -32.99 -5.62
C HIS A 342 1.87 -32.94 -4.27
N VAL A 343 2.51 -33.29 -3.16
CA VAL A 343 1.85 -33.35 -1.84
C VAL A 343 1.31 -31.97 -1.40
N HIS A 344 1.95 -30.89 -1.79
CA HIS A 344 1.52 -29.53 -1.50
C HIS A 344 0.12 -29.22 -2.06
N ARG A 345 -0.26 -29.83 -3.20
CA ARG A 345 -1.61 -29.68 -3.79
C ARG A 345 -2.67 -30.32 -2.90
N VAL A 346 -2.34 -31.49 -2.34
CA VAL A 346 -3.25 -32.21 -1.41
C VAL A 346 -3.43 -31.39 -0.12
N HIS A 347 -2.34 -30.88 0.45
CA HIS A 347 -2.40 -30.03 1.66
C HIS A 347 -3.23 -28.76 1.43
N LEU A 348 -3.06 -28.11 0.27
CA LEU A 348 -3.87 -26.95 -0.09
C LEU A 348 -5.36 -27.31 -0.15
N LYS A 349 -5.71 -28.44 -0.79
CA LYS A 349 -7.11 -28.89 -0.87
C LYS A 349 -7.69 -29.27 0.49
N MET A 350 -6.90 -29.86 1.40
CA MET A 350 -7.33 -30.11 2.79
C MET A 350 -7.71 -28.81 3.51
N ARG A 351 -6.89 -27.76 3.38
CA ARG A 351 -7.20 -26.44 3.98
C ARG A 351 -8.46 -25.83 3.38
N GLN A 352 -8.58 -25.83 2.05
CA GLN A 352 -9.76 -25.30 1.35
C GLN A 352 -11.03 -26.11 1.70
N ALA A 353 -10.93 -27.44 1.81
CA ALA A 353 -12.05 -28.29 2.26
C ALA A 353 -12.43 -27.99 3.72
N GLY A 354 -11.47 -27.75 4.58
CA GLY A 354 -11.71 -27.33 5.97
C GLY A 354 -12.45 -26.01 6.06
N MET A 355 -12.05 -25.00 5.29
CA MET A 355 -12.76 -23.71 5.24
C MET A 355 -14.18 -23.88 4.70
N ALA A 356 -14.37 -24.66 3.63
CA ALA A 356 -15.70 -24.98 3.10
C ALA A 356 -16.57 -25.71 4.13
N ALA A 357 -15.99 -26.64 4.91
CA ALA A 357 -16.71 -27.39 5.93
C ALA A 357 -17.17 -26.50 7.10
N CYS A 358 -16.37 -25.53 7.50
CA CYS A 358 -16.76 -24.52 8.49
C CYS A 358 -17.97 -23.70 8.01
N GLU A 359 -17.95 -23.23 6.76
CA GLU A 359 -19.07 -22.48 6.18
C GLU A 359 -20.34 -23.37 6.04
N ALA A 360 -20.19 -24.61 5.55
CA ALA A 360 -21.31 -25.53 5.40
C ALA A 360 -21.92 -25.92 6.75
N ALA A 361 -21.12 -26.02 7.80
CA ALA A 361 -21.56 -26.26 9.18
C ALA A 361 -22.06 -24.99 9.89
N ALA A 362 -22.12 -23.85 9.22
CA ALA A 362 -22.45 -22.54 9.79
C ALA A 362 -21.61 -22.18 11.03
N LEU A 363 -20.36 -22.64 11.07
CA LEU A 363 -19.41 -22.28 12.12
C LEU A 363 -18.83 -20.89 11.84
N GLN A 364 -18.90 -20.03 12.85
CA GLN A 364 -18.33 -18.70 12.84
C GLN A 364 -17.28 -18.60 13.93
N PHE A 365 -16.05 -18.35 13.55
CA PHE A 365 -14.97 -18.11 14.48
C PHE A 365 -14.75 -16.62 14.65
N HIS A 366 -14.41 -16.23 15.88
CA HIS A 366 -13.89 -14.92 16.22
C HIS A 366 -12.60 -15.15 16.99
N PHE A 367 -11.51 -14.62 16.44
CA PHE A 367 -10.19 -14.73 17.05
C PHE A 367 -9.70 -13.33 17.41
N GLU A 368 -9.63 -13.04 18.69
CA GLU A 368 -9.27 -11.72 19.22
C GLU A 368 -8.07 -11.83 20.16
N VAL A 369 -7.26 -10.78 20.20
CA VAL A 369 -6.18 -10.59 21.17
C VAL A 369 -6.55 -9.43 22.08
N SER A 370 -6.35 -9.59 23.37
CA SER A 370 -6.62 -8.57 24.39
C SER A 370 -5.37 -8.30 25.24
N PRO A 371 -4.91 -7.04 25.30
CA PRO A 371 -5.37 -5.88 24.55
C PRO A 371 -5.16 -6.05 23.02
N ALA A 372 -5.94 -5.35 22.19
CA ALA A 372 -5.90 -5.49 20.73
C ALA A 372 -4.49 -5.19 20.13
N VAL A 373 -3.74 -4.31 20.77
CA VAL A 373 -2.34 -4.02 20.51
C VAL A 373 -1.60 -4.22 21.82
N PRO A 374 -1.06 -5.41 22.10
CA PRO A 374 -0.38 -5.70 23.37
C PRO A 374 0.98 -5.00 23.44
N VAL A 375 1.34 -4.60 24.65
CA VAL A 375 2.65 -3.98 24.93
C VAL A 375 3.73 -5.06 25.05
N VAL A 376 4.87 -4.84 24.43
CA VAL A 376 6.05 -5.71 24.60
C VAL A 376 6.41 -5.85 26.08
N GLY A 377 6.66 -7.08 26.53
CA GLY A 377 6.97 -7.39 27.93
C GLY A 377 5.76 -7.40 28.89
N GLN A 378 4.55 -7.20 28.36
CA GLN A 378 3.32 -7.32 29.15
C GLN A 378 2.52 -8.55 28.70
N PRO A 379 1.82 -9.22 29.64
CA PRO A 379 0.97 -10.37 29.30
C PRO A 379 -0.22 -9.94 28.46
N ALA A 380 -0.57 -10.78 27.50
CA ALA A 380 -1.78 -10.63 26.69
C ALA A 380 -2.55 -11.96 26.65
N GLU A 381 -3.79 -11.91 26.23
CA GLU A 381 -4.64 -13.09 26.09
C GLU A 381 -5.19 -13.16 24.65
N ALA A 382 -5.11 -14.34 24.07
CA ALA A 382 -5.82 -14.67 22.83
C ALA A 382 -7.12 -15.40 23.15
N SER A 383 -8.21 -14.97 22.53
CA SER A 383 -9.54 -15.56 22.70
C SER A 383 -10.06 -16.05 21.36
N LEU A 384 -10.32 -17.35 21.27
CA LEU A 384 -11.00 -17.96 20.13
C LEU A 384 -12.43 -18.32 20.57
N SER A 385 -13.43 -17.72 19.94
CA SER A 385 -14.84 -18.00 20.18
C SER A 385 -15.55 -18.40 18.91
N TRP A 386 -16.59 -19.22 19.03
CA TRP A 386 -17.42 -19.67 17.89
C TRP A 386 -18.86 -19.87 18.30
N HIS A 387 -19.73 -19.81 17.32
CA HIS A 387 -21.16 -20.05 17.48
C HIS A 387 -21.54 -21.40 16.85
N VAL A 388 -22.39 -22.15 17.49
CA VAL A 388 -22.98 -23.41 16.99
C VAL A 388 -24.49 -23.29 16.94
N ALA A 389 -25.09 -23.75 15.85
CA ALA A 389 -26.52 -23.70 15.66
C ALA A 389 -27.24 -24.71 16.60
N ASP A 390 -26.72 -25.94 16.72
CA ASP A 390 -27.19 -26.98 17.62
C ASP A 390 -26.10 -27.41 18.61
N PRO A 391 -26.20 -27.02 19.89
CA PRO A 391 -25.20 -27.38 20.91
C PRO A 391 -25.14 -28.89 21.19
N ALA A 392 -26.19 -29.66 20.90
CA ALA A 392 -26.22 -31.11 21.15
C ALA A 392 -25.34 -31.88 20.15
N ASN A 393 -25.26 -31.37 18.91
CA ASN A 393 -24.46 -31.93 17.81
C ASN A 393 -23.28 -31.03 17.44
N ALA A 394 -22.82 -30.21 18.40
CA ALA A 394 -21.71 -29.28 18.15
C ALA A 394 -20.45 -30.04 17.76
N PRO A 395 -19.69 -29.54 16.77
CA PRO A 395 -18.35 -30.04 16.45
C PRO A 395 -17.43 -30.00 17.67
N VAL A 396 -16.52 -30.95 17.77
CA VAL A 396 -15.42 -30.88 18.74
C VAL A 396 -14.35 -29.98 18.14
N ILE A 397 -13.99 -28.93 18.86
CA ILE A 397 -13.01 -27.97 18.42
C ILE A 397 -11.81 -27.97 19.38
N SER A 398 -10.62 -28.03 18.83
CA SER A 398 -9.36 -27.77 19.51
C SER A 398 -8.50 -26.84 18.68
N ALA A 399 -7.58 -26.11 19.30
CA ALA A 399 -6.74 -25.17 18.60
C ALA A 399 -5.33 -25.18 19.18
N THR A 400 -4.36 -24.92 18.31
CA THR A 400 -2.96 -24.66 18.67
C THR A 400 -2.59 -23.31 18.11
N MET A 401 -2.00 -22.45 18.95
CA MET A 401 -1.54 -21.14 18.50
C MET A 401 -0.11 -21.24 17.98
N LYS A 402 0.13 -20.51 16.91
CA LYS A 402 1.43 -20.32 16.29
C LYS A 402 1.67 -18.83 16.06
N GLY A 403 2.90 -18.41 16.06
CA GLY A 403 3.27 -17.02 15.86
C GLY A 403 4.76 -16.84 15.64
N PRO A 404 5.22 -15.59 15.48
CA PRO A 404 6.64 -15.27 15.37
C PRO A 404 7.40 -15.68 16.63
N GLU A 405 8.71 -15.84 16.52
CA GLU A 405 9.59 -16.29 17.62
C GLU A 405 9.52 -15.41 18.87
N GLN A 406 9.14 -14.14 18.71
CA GLN A 406 8.98 -13.17 19.79
C GLN A 406 7.76 -13.44 20.67
N ILE A 407 6.88 -14.37 20.29
CA ILE A 407 5.66 -14.69 21.03
C ILE A 407 5.70 -16.12 21.55
N THR A 408 5.70 -16.28 22.84
CA THR A 408 5.45 -17.57 23.47
C THR A 408 3.94 -17.75 23.67
N CYS A 409 3.39 -18.73 22.96
CA CYS A 409 1.96 -19.04 23.02
C CYS A 409 1.67 -20.14 24.02
N GLY A 410 0.80 -19.87 25.01
CA GLY A 410 0.28 -20.88 25.92
C GLY A 410 -0.74 -21.79 25.22
N PRO A 411 -1.09 -22.94 25.84
CA PRO A 411 -2.14 -23.81 25.32
C PRO A 411 -3.51 -23.14 25.45
N PHE A 412 -4.39 -23.37 24.48
CA PHE A 412 -5.78 -22.97 24.60
C PHE A 412 -6.48 -23.77 25.70
N ALA A 413 -7.14 -23.09 26.61
CA ALA A 413 -7.95 -23.65 27.70
C ALA A 413 -9.36 -23.02 27.71
N GLY A 414 -10.35 -23.79 28.04
CA GLY A 414 -11.71 -23.35 28.15
C GLY A 414 -12.70 -24.36 27.58
N SER A 415 -13.98 -24.21 27.87
CA SER A 415 -15.03 -25.03 27.31
C SER A 415 -16.37 -24.30 27.36
N GLY A 416 -17.06 -24.28 26.24
CA GLY A 416 -18.44 -23.85 26.12
C GLY A 416 -19.39 -25.04 25.88
N ARG A 417 -19.00 -26.27 26.22
CA ARG A 417 -19.77 -27.46 25.92
C ARG A 417 -21.22 -27.32 26.38
N GLY A 418 -22.17 -27.56 25.48
CA GLY A 418 -23.59 -27.40 25.73
C GLY A 418 -24.15 -25.97 25.63
N LYS A 419 -23.30 -24.97 25.31
CA LYS A 419 -23.72 -23.57 25.04
C LYS A 419 -23.69 -23.27 23.54
N ARG A 420 -24.56 -22.36 23.09
CA ARG A 420 -24.58 -21.91 21.69
C ARG A 420 -23.30 -21.11 21.34
N ARG A 421 -22.74 -20.36 22.26
CA ARG A 421 -21.45 -19.71 22.14
C ARG A 421 -20.45 -20.47 22.99
N GLN A 422 -19.35 -20.86 22.36
CA GLN A 422 -18.22 -21.54 22.99
C GLN A 422 -16.98 -20.69 22.80
N SER A 423 -16.04 -20.81 23.72
CA SER A 423 -14.79 -20.07 23.63
C SER A 423 -13.67 -20.79 24.38
N MET A 424 -12.44 -20.52 23.96
CA MET A 424 -11.21 -20.89 24.65
C MET A 424 -10.25 -19.71 24.63
N THR A 425 -9.37 -19.65 25.63
CA THR A 425 -8.36 -18.60 25.74
C THR A 425 -6.98 -19.19 25.91
N ALA A 426 -5.96 -18.45 25.49
CA ALA A 426 -4.55 -18.79 25.65
C ALA A 426 -3.77 -17.56 26.06
N SER A 427 -2.78 -17.73 26.92
CA SER A 427 -1.83 -16.65 27.26
C SER A 427 -0.87 -16.39 26.11
N LEU A 428 -0.50 -15.14 25.96
CA LEU A 428 0.57 -14.68 25.09
C LEU A 428 1.63 -13.97 25.94
N ASP A 429 2.86 -14.42 25.84
CA ASP A 429 4.02 -13.74 26.40
C ASP A 429 4.84 -13.17 25.24
N ILE A 430 4.96 -11.85 25.19
CA ILE A 430 5.55 -11.11 24.07
C ILE A 430 6.89 -10.57 24.49
N ALA A 431 7.95 -11.13 23.93
CA ALA A 431 9.33 -10.74 24.18
C ALA A 431 9.98 -10.16 22.91
N GLY A 432 11.08 -9.45 23.09
CA GLY A 432 11.85 -8.92 21.95
C GLY A 432 11.32 -7.60 21.39
N PRO A 433 11.75 -7.22 20.16
CA PRO A 433 11.33 -5.97 19.53
C PRO A 433 9.85 -5.98 19.18
N PRO A 434 9.22 -4.80 19.04
CA PRO A 434 7.85 -4.69 18.56
C PRO A 434 7.66 -5.39 17.21
N ILE A 435 6.51 -6.05 17.04
CA ILE A 435 6.12 -6.71 15.81
C ILE A 435 5.36 -5.72 14.96
N ASP A 436 5.86 -5.52 13.73
CA ASP A 436 5.23 -4.67 12.74
C ASP A 436 4.03 -5.38 12.10
N ALA A 437 2.93 -4.67 11.92
CA ALA A 437 1.72 -5.15 11.24
C ALA A 437 1.96 -5.45 9.75
N MET A 438 2.99 -4.88 9.14
CA MET A 438 3.33 -5.11 7.73
C MET A 438 4.12 -6.41 7.46
N THR A 439 4.30 -7.28 8.43
CA THR A 439 5.04 -8.54 8.25
C THR A 439 4.14 -9.69 7.78
N GLY A 440 4.73 -10.58 6.98
CA GLY A 440 4.10 -11.84 6.57
C GLY A 440 3.24 -11.76 5.30
N TRP A 441 2.72 -12.91 4.89
CA TRP A 441 1.75 -13.03 3.79
C TRP A 441 0.37 -13.43 4.33
N HIS A 442 -0.66 -13.21 3.53
CA HIS A 442 -2.06 -13.41 3.91
C HIS A 442 -2.78 -14.30 2.90
N GLY A 443 -3.79 -15.03 3.38
CA GLY A 443 -4.66 -15.87 2.55
C GLY A 443 -4.86 -17.26 3.15
N VAL A 444 -5.04 -18.27 2.30
CA VAL A 444 -5.14 -19.68 2.70
C VAL A 444 -3.77 -20.20 3.19
N MET A 445 -2.70 -19.67 2.62
CA MET A 445 -1.33 -19.90 3.08
C MET A 445 -0.95 -18.83 4.08
N VAL A 446 -0.92 -19.17 5.35
CA VAL A 446 -0.54 -18.23 6.44
C VAL A 446 0.96 -18.27 6.67
N SER A 447 1.58 -17.09 6.79
CA SER A 447 3.01 -16.96 7.11
C SER A 447 3.32 -17.54 8.49
N PRO A 448 4.43 -18.28 8.63
CA PRO A 448 4.93 -18.72 9.95
C PRO A 448 5.24 -17.56 10.90
N THR A 449 5.52 -16.36 10.35
CA THR A 449 5.78 -15.14 11.14
C THR A 449 4.50 -14.40 11.55
N SER A 450 3.33 -14.83 11.11
CA SER A 450 2.04 -14.24 11.50
C SER A 450 1.45 -14.99 12.70
N LEU A 451 0.91 -14.25 13.67
CA LEU A 451 0.13 -14.85 14.74
C LEU A 451 -1.15 -15.48 14.16
N HIS A 452 -1.35 -16.78 14.37
CA HIS A 452 -2.52 -17.50 13.92
C HIS A 452 -2.84 -18.71 14.80
N ALA A 453 -4.08 -19.18 14.75
CA ALA A 453 -4.50 -20.42 15.37
C ALA A 453 -4.69 -21.50 14.30
N GLU A 454 -4.07 -22.65 14.43
CA GLU A 454 -4.47 -23.87 13.72
C GLU A 454 -5.62 -24.52 14.47
N VAL A 455 -6.80 -24.45 13.88
CA VAL A 455 -8.05 -24.92 14.51
C VAL A 455 -8.43 -26.26 13.91
N SER A 456 -8.43 -27.33 14.75
CA SER A 456 -9.01 -28.61 14.39
C SER A 456 -10.49 -28.62 14.68
N VAL A 457 -11.28 -28.91 13.64
CA VAL A 457 -12.75 -28.99 13.67
C VAL A 457 -13.14 -30.41 13.36
N LYS A 458 -13.64 -31.15 14.35
CA LYS A 458 -14.11 -32.53 14.17
C LYS A 458 -15.63 -32.56 14.02
N ILE A 459 -16.05 -32.87 12.80
CA ILE A 459 -17.48 -33.03 12.42
C ILE A 459 -17.75 -34.52 12.21
N ALA A 460 -18.64 -35.09 12.99
CA ALA A 460 -18.87 -36.53 13.05
C ALA A 460 -17.55 -37.30 13.32
N LYS A 461 -17.00 -38.01 12.32
CA LYS A 461 -15.75 -38.77 12.43
C LYS A 461 -14.60 -38.14 11.66
N THR A 462 -14.85 -37.03 10.95
CA THR A 462 -13.89 -36.38 10.07
C THR A 462 -13.30 -35.16 10.76
N GLU A 463 -12.01 -35.04 10.70
CA GLU A 463 -11.24 -33.90 11.23
C GLU A 463 -10.76 -33.00 10.08
N PHE A 464 -11.00 -31.69 10.23
CA PHE A 464 -10.50 -30.64 9.35
C PHE A 464 -9.60 -29.73 10.14
N VAL A 465 -8.55 -29.23 9.52
CA VAL A 465 -7.66 -28.23 10.13
C VAL A 465 -7.72 -26.95 9.30
N VAL A 466 -8.01 -25.84 9.97
CA VAL A 466 -8.10 -24.51 9.33
C VAL A 466 -7.23 -23.50 10.06
N PRO A 467 -6.48 -22.67 9.33
CA PRO A 467 -5.76 -21.55 9.94
C PRO A 467 -6.71 -20.37 10.14
N LEU A 468 -6.62 -19.73 11.30
CA LEU A 468 -7.37 -18.51 11.61
C LEU A 468 -6.41 -17.43 12.08
N CYS A 469 -6.41 -16.28 11.42
CA CYS A 469 -5.71 -15.08 11.89
C CYS A 469 -6.64 -14.27 12.81
N PRO A 470 -6.08 -13.39 13.68
CA PRO A 470 -6.90 -12.45 14.45
C PRO A 470 -7.80 -11.59 13.57
N ASP A 471 -9.01 -11.28 14.06
CA ASP A 471 -10.01 -10.45 13.37
C ASP A 471 -9.50 -9.01 13.12
N THR A 472 -8.59 -8.54 13.97
CA THR A 472 -7.88 -7.27 13.83
C THR A 472 -6.45 -7.50 13.33
N VAL A 473 -5.87 -6.49 12.70
CA VAL A 473 -4.45 -6.54 12.32
C VAL A 473 -3.60 -6.65 13.58
N PHE A 474 -2.78 -7.68 13.66
CA PHE A 474 -1.94 -7.93 14.83
C PHE A 474 -0.62 -7.16 14.72
N SER A 475 -0.33 -6.38 15.74
CA SER A 475 0.94 -5.72 15.98
C SER A 475 1.19 -5.59 17.47
N THR A 476 2.41 -5.27 17.88
CA THR A 476 2.72 -5.05 19.30
C THR A 476 3.20 -3.63 19.53
N MET A 477 2.81 -3.07 20.67
CA MET A 477 3.14 -1.71 21.05
C MET A 477 4.50 -1.65 21.76
N PRO A 478 5.37 -0.68 21.44
CA PRO A 478 6.56 -0.39 22.21
C PRO A 478 6.23 -0.08 23.69
N VAL A 479 7.22 -0.30 24.59
CA VAL A 479 7.03 -0.08 26.04
C VAL A 479 6.66 1.36 26.36
N HIS A 480 7.32 2.31 25.72
CA HIS A 480 7.09 3.75 25.92
C HIS A 480 6.50 4.39 24.67
N THR A 481 5.28 4.90 24.80
CA THR A 481 4.61 5.66 23.76
C THR A 481 4.26 7.07 24.23
N GLY A 482 4.32 8.04 23.29
CA GLY A 482 4.04 9.43 23.57
C GLY A 482 4.22 10.31 22.36
N GLN A 483 3.89 11.59 22.50
CA GLN A 483 3.96 12.56 21.41
C GLN A 483 4.74 13.80 21.84
N ILE A 484 5.61 14.29 20.95
CA ILE A 484 6.29 15.58 21.10
C ILE A 484 5.48 16.63 20.35
N THR A 485 5.20 17.75 21.01
CA THR A 485 4.47 18.86 20.43
C THR A 485 5.20 20.18 20.68
N PRO A 486 5.41 21.03 19.66
CA PRO A 486 5.12 20.81 18.23
C PRO A 486 6.04 19.75 17.63
N ASN A 487 5.54 18.99 16.66
CA ASN A 487 6.32 17.95 15.98
C ASN A 487 7.01 18.42 14.69
N ARG A 488 6.63 19.59 14.18
CA ARG A 488 7.21 20.26 13.02
C ARG A 488 7.29 21.76 13.26
N THR A 489 8.48 22.35 13.14
CA THR A 489 8.67 23.79 13.41
C THR A 489 9.67 24.36 12.41
N LEU A 490 9.34 25.54 11.89
CA LEU A 490 10.22 26.36 11.08
C LEU A 490 10.75 27.52 11.94
N LEU A 491 12.08 27.66 12.01
CA LEU A 491 12.75 28.76 12.70
C LEU A 491 13.61 29.55 11.75
N ARG A 492 13.82 30.82 12.07
CA ARG A 492 14.76 31.67 11.31
C ARG A 492 16.17 31.48 11.81
N HIS A 493 17.08 31.27 10.88
CA HIS A 493 18.52 31.19 11.14
C HIS A 493 19.10 32.55 11.61
N GLY A 494 20.14 32.52 12.43
CA GLY A 494 20.93 33.69 12.81
C GLY A 494 20.40 34.48 14.02
N GLN A 495 19.37 33.99 14.70
CA GLN A 495 18.86 34.57 15.96
C GLN A 495 18.61 33.47 16.98
N ASP A 496 18.76 33.82 18.26
CA ASP A 496 18.33 32.92 19.33
C ASP A 496 16.80 32.72 19.23
N SER A 497 16.36 31.49 19.33
CA SER A 497 14.95 31.15 19.22
C SER A 497 14.55 30.16 20.31
N ASP A 498 13.39 30.35 20.86
CA ASP A 498 12.82 29.47 21.86
C ASP A 498 11.63 28.72 21.28
N ILE A 499 11.52 27.43 21.62
CA ILE A 499 10.39 26.57 21.29
C ILE A 499 9.80 26.04 22.59
N ASP A 500 8.56 26.37 22.89
CA ASP A 500 7.82 25.73 23.97
C ASP A 500 7.44 24.30 23.52
N MET A 501 8.04 23.30 24.17
CA MET A 501 7.88 21.90 23.81
C MET A 501 7.25 21.09 24.92
N GLN A 502 6.46 20.11 24.53
CA GLN A 502 5.83 19.16 25.43
C GLN A 502 6.04 17.73 24.89
N LEU A 503 6.48 16.83 25.75
CA LEU A 503 6.34 15.39 25.57
C LEU A 503 5.14 14.93 26.41
N GLN A 504 4.14 14.36 25.78
CA GLN A 504 3.00 13.72 26.43
C GLN A 504 3.12 12.22 26.28
N LEU A 505 3.36 11.49 27.39
CA LEU A 505 3.37 10.04 27.42
C LEU A 505 1.95 9.48 27.54
N GLU A 506 1.72 8.31 26.94
CA GLU A 506 0.42 7.63 26.99
C GLU A 506 0.25 6.80 28.27
N ALA A 507 1.35 6.45 28.94
CA ALA A 507 1.36 5.71 30.20
C ALA A 507 2.14 6.45 31.28
N THR A 508 1.74 6.27 32.56
CA THR A 508 2.45 6.78 33.71
C THR A 508 3.78 6.08 33.88
N LEU A 509 4.84 6.85 34.09
CA LEU A 509 6.18 6.33 34.38
C LEU A 509 6.21 5.66 35.76
N LYS A 510 7.07 4.67 35.92
CA LYS A 510 7.38 4.08 37.23
C LYS A 510 8.22 5.07 38.03
N PRO A 511 8.27 4.90 39.38
CA PRO A 511 8.99 5.84 40.25
C PRO A 511 10.51 5.98 39.97
N ASP A 512 11.09 4.99 39.31
CA ASP A 512 12.52 4.95 38.93
C ASP A 512 12.76 5.32 37.46
N GLU A 513 11.71 5.58 36.71
CA GLU A 513 11.75 6.01 35.31
C GLU A 513 11.64 7.53 35.19
N HIS A 514 12.40 8.12 34.28
CA HIS A 514 12.33 9.52 33.94
C HIS A 514 12.44 9.73 32.43
N ALA A 515 11.62 10.63 31.90
CA ALA A 515 11.66 11.01 30.50
C ALA A 515 12.61 12.20 30.30
N HIS A 516 13.23 12.24 29.12
CA HIS A 516 14.01 13.40 28.68
C HIS A 516 13.98 13.54 27.17
N LEU A 517 14.23 14.77 26.68
CA LEU A 517 14.38 15.04 25.25
C LEU A 517 15.84 14.79 24.83
N THR A 518 16.01 14.19 23.65
CA THR A 518 17.31 14.07 23.00
C THR A 518 17.50 15.25 22.06
N LEU A 519 18.39 16.18 22.45
CA LEU A 519 18.58 17.46 21.76
C LEU A 519 19.80 17.43 20.82
N PRO A 520 19.78 18.23 19.73
CA PRO A 520 20.97 18.53 18.95
C PRO A 520 22.08 19.17 19.80
N LYS A 521 23.32 18.99 19.37
CA LYS A 521 24.49 19.52 20.12
C LYS A 521 24.41 21.06 20.27
N GLY A 522 24.55 21.53 21.52
CA GLY A 522 24.55 22.95 21.86
C GLY A 522 23.16 23.56 22.10
N TRP A 523 22.08 22.79 21.91
CA TRP A 523 20.74 23.19 22.28
C TRP A 523 20.49 22.89 23.77
N THR A 524 19.65 23.66 24.43
CA THR A 524 19.31 23.44 25.87
C THR A 524 17.82 23.28 26.05
N PHE A 525 17.43 22.62 27.14
CA PHE A 525 16.02 22.47 27.53
C PHE A 525 15.87 22.90 28.98
N ASP A 526 15.05 23.91 29.18
CA ASP A 526 14.68 24.43 30.50
C ASP A 526 13.30 23.93 30.88
N LEU A 527 13.23 23.12 31.92
CA LEU A 527 12.01 22.52 32.43
C LEU A 527 11.11 23.60 33.03
N VAL A 528 9.81 23.59 32.70
CA VAL A 528 8.80 24.45 33.33
C VAL A 528 8.16 23.69 34.49
N ALA A 529 7.98 24.34 35.63
CA ALA A 529 7.33 23.74 36.80
C ALA A 529 5.92 23.22 36.48
N GLY A 530 5.64 21.97 36.85
CA GLY A 530 4.33 21.33 36.59
C GLY A 530 4.45 19.97 35.89
N ASP A 531 5.65 19.37 35.87
CA ASP A 531 5.83 18.00 35.37
C ASP A 531 4.99 16.99 36.16
N SER A 532 4.47 16.03 35.40
CA SER A 532 3.78 14.87 35.95
C SER A 532 4.44 13.59 35.41
N ASP A 533 4.10 12.46 35.99
CA ASP A 533 4.59 11.14 35.54
C ASP A 533 4.18 10.78 34.10
N THR A 534 3.40 11.62 33.43
CA THR A 534 2.98 11.45 32.03
C THR A 534 3.34 12.63 31.15
N LYS A 535 3.90 13.72 31.69
CA LYS A 535 4.12 14.95 30.93
C LYS A 535 5.44 15.61 31.29
N LEU A 536 6.25 15.87 30.28
CA LEU A 536 7.44 16.72 30.35
C LEU A 536 7.19 17.97 29.52
N GLN A 537 7.28 19.14 30.12
CA GLN A 537 7.07 20.42 29.45
C GLN A 537 8.17 21.40 29.76
N GLY A 538 8.66 22.11 28.76
CA GLY A 538 9.70 23.08 28.93
C GLY A 538 10.00 23.85 27.65
N ARG A 539 11.06 24.61 27.72
CA ARG A 539 11.51 25.47 26.62
C ARG A 539 12.85 24.96 26.08
N VAL A 540 12.85 24.69 24.78
CA VAL A 540 14.09 24.40 24.03
C VAL A 540 14.64 25.71 23.49
N THR A 541 15.86 26.05 23.85
CA THR A 541 16.58 27.20 23.29
C THR A 541 17.51 26.77 22.18
N VAL A 542 17.32 27.37 21.02
CA VAL A 542 18.13 27.17 19.80
C VAL A 542 19.11 28.32 19.66
N PRO A 543 20.43 28.10 19.75
CA PRO A 543 21.40 29.18 19.73
C PRO A 543 21.50 29.82 18.32
N SER A 544 21.70 31.11 18.24
CA SER A 544 21.91 31.85 16.98
C SER A 544 23.12 31.36 16.16
N SER A 545 24.07 30.66 16.82
CA SER A 545 25.22 30.03 16.17
C SER A 545 24.91 28.68 15.51
N ALA A 546 23.70 28.12 15.69
CA ALA A 546 23.30 26.88 15.01
C ALA A 546 23.28 27.10 13.49
N ARG A 547 23.81 26.16 12.73
CA ARG A 547 23.83 26.24 11.26
C ARG A 547 22.41 26.04 10.70
N GLN A 548 22.14 26.64 9.55
CA GLN A 548 20.91 26.30 8.85
C GLN A 548 20.88 24.82 8.48
N GLY A 549 19.71 24.21 8.51
CA GLY A 549 19.54 22.79 8.24
C GLY A 549 18.32 22.18 8.92
N HIS A 550 18.22 20.87 8.78
CA HIS A 550 17.21 20.03 9.46
C HIS A 550 17.78 19.48 10.78
N TYR A 551 17.03 19.64 11.85
CA TYR A 551 17.34 19.11 13.17
C TYR A 551 16.20 18.24 13.68
N ARG A 552 16.55 17.21 14.44
CA ARG A 552 15.60 16.29 15.04
C ARG A 552 15.77 16.29 16.56
N ILE A 553 14.66 16.47 17.27
CA ILE A 553 14.55 16.29 18.71
C ILE A 553 13.80 14.99 18.94
N GLY A 554 14.40 14.06 19.68
CA GLY A 554 13.80 12.79 20.09
C GLY A 554 13.36 12.82 21.55
N ALA A 555 12.82 11.71 22.03
CA ALA A 555 12.51 11.50 23.45
C ALA A 555 12.90 10.09 23.88
N LYS A 556 13.39 9.98 25.11
CA LYS A 556 13.70 8.71 25.75
C LYS A 556 13.11 8.66 27.16
N VAL A 557 12.83 7.44 27.60
CA VAL A 557 12.61 7.11 29.01
C VAL A 557 13.81 6.26 29.44
N ILE A 558 14.63 6.82 30.33
CA ILE A 558 15.97 6.31 30.64
C ILE A 558 16.78 6.21 29.34
N GLU A 559 17.04 5.02 28.81
CA GLU A 559 17.77 4.79 27.54
C GLU A 559 16.88 4.23 26.42
N GLN A 560 15.58 4.02 26.67
CA GLN A 560 14.65 3.47 25.70
C GLN A 560 13.97 4.59 24.91
N GLU A 561 13.90 4.43 23.58
CA GLU A 561 13.21 5.37 22.70
C GLU A 561 11.70 5.43 23.03
N VAL A 562 11.13 6.62 22.97
CA VAL A 562 9.68 6.84 22.99
C VAL A 562 9.17 6.79 21.55
N PHE A 563 8.05 6.10 21.35
CA PHE A 563 7.41 5.99 20.05
C PHE A 563 6.10 6.79 20.02
N SER A 564 5.87 7.47 18.91
CA SER A 564 4.59 8.08 18.63
C SER A 564 3.62 7.06 18.05
N THR A 565 2.34 7.19 18.44
CA THR A 565 1.25 6.33 17.99
C THR A 565 0.44 7.06 16.93
N GLN A 566 0.28 6.44 15.76
CA GLN A 566 -0.59 6.92 14.70
C GLN A 566 -1.66 5.87 14.40
N ARG A 567 -2.93 6.22 14.63
CA ARG A 567 -4.05 5.36 14.24
C ARG A 567 -4.46 5.64 12.80
N LEU A 568 -4.44 4.61 11.98
CA LEU A 568 -4.89 4.63 10.59
C LEU A 568 -6.25 3.92 10.52
N ALA A 569 -7.33 4.65 10.25
CA ALA A 569 -8.68 4.13 10.32
C ALA A 569 -9.57 4.77 9.25
N TYR A 570 -9.58 4.18 8.07
CA TYR A 570 -10.49 4.54 6.98
C TYR A 570 -11.63 3.52 6.88
N PRO A 571 -12.83 3.90 6.42
CA PRO A 571 -14.01 3.01 6.42
C PRO A 571 -13.85 1.74 5.57
N HIS A 572 -12.96 1.74 4.59
CA HIS A 572 -12.77 0.66 3.61
C HIS A 572 -11.68 -0.35 3.99
N ILE A 573 -10.96 -0.10 5.09
CA ILE A 573 -9.88 -0.98 5.57
C ILE A 573 -10.06 -1.34 7.04
N ARG A 574 -9.34 -2.36 7.51
CA ARG A 574 -9.25 -2.67 8.94
C ARG A 574 -8.40 -1.59 9.64
N PRO A 575 -8.83 -1.10 10.81
CA PRO A 575 -8.04 -0.14 11.56
C PRO A 575 -6.69 -0.71 11.98
N GLN A 576 -5.64 0.09 11.86
CA GLN A 576 -4.27 -0.25 12.26
C GLN A 576 -3.68 0.82 13.16
N THR A 577 -2.62 0.44 13.87
CA THR A 577 -1.81 1.35 14.67
C THR A 577 -0.37 1.23 14.19
N ARG A 578 0.20 2.36 13.78
CA ARG A 578 1.60 2.49 13.41
C ARG A 578 2.37 3.12 14.56
N PHE A 579 3.59 2.63 14.79
CA PHE A 579 4.53 3.19 15.74
C PHE A 579 5.75 3.73 14.99
N ALA A 580 6.15 4.95 15.33
CA ALA A 580 7.38 5.56 14.82
C ALA A 580 8.09 6.25 15.97
N MET A 581 9.42 6.36 15.93
CA MET A 581 10.14 7.08 16.98
C MET A 581 9.56 8.49 17.16
N ALA A 582 9.17 8.83 18.38
CA ALA A 582 8.63 10.16 18.70
C ALA A 582 9.69 11.22 18.40
N SER A 583 9.38 12.14 17.53
CA SER A 583 10.32 13.19 17.15
C SER A 583 9.63 14.50 16.80
N ALA A 584 10.34 15.60 17.08
CA ALA A 584 10.05 16.89 16.49
C ALA A 584 11.14 17.22 15.46
N ASN A 585 10.68 17.68 14.29
CA ASN A 585 11.55 18.07 13.18
C ASN A 585 11.58 19.59 13.09
N ILE A 586 12.76 20.16 13.12
CA ILE A 586 12.98 21.59 13.12
C ILE A 586 13.78 21.97 11.87
N ALA A 587 13.18 22.83 11.03
CA ALA A 587 13.90 23.46 9.93
C ALA A 587 14.43 24.83 10.40
N LEU A 588 15.74 24.99 10.40
CA LEU A 588 16.38 26.28 10.68
C LEU A 588 16.81 26.90 9.36
N VAL A 589 16.13 27.96 8.94
CA VAL A 589 16.19 28.47 7.57
C VAL A 589 16.50 29.98 7.54
N ASP A 590 17.48 30.37 6.71
CA ASP A 590 17.68 31.78 6.34
C ASP A 590 16.69 32.14 5.23
N THR A 591 15.52 32.63 5.62
CA THR A 591 14.44 32.98 4.69
C THR A 591 13.72 34.25 5.13
N ALA A 592 13.25 35.03 4.18
CA ALA A 592 12.30 36.10 4.44
C ALA A 592 10.93 35.50 4.83
N GLY A 593 10.24 36.16 5.76
CA GLY A 593 8.91 35.73 6.17
C GLY A 593 7.82 36.30 5.26
N LEU A 594 6.60 35.79 5.46
CA LEU A 594 5.39 36.21 4.77
C LEU A 594 4.50 37.09 5.69
N ASN A 595 5.10 37.82 6.62
CA ASN A 595 4.37 38.62 7.60
C ASN A 595 3.38 39.60 6.94
N GLY A 596 2.12 39.51 7.37
CA GLY A 596 1.03 40.35 6.86
C GLY A 596 0.54 40.01 5.46
N VAL A 597 0.99 38.87 4.85
CA VAL A 597 0.41 38.35 3.60
C VAL A 597 -0.83 37.52 3.95
N ARG A 598 -1.97 37.82 3.33
CA ARG A 598 -3.22 37.07 3.48
C ARG A 598 -3.38 36.13 2.31
N ILE A 599 -3.31 34.82 2.60
CA ILE A 599 -3.36 33.76 1.58
C ILE A 599 -4.72 33.07 1.62
N GLY A 600 -5.47 33.18 0.52
CA GLY A 600 -6.65 32.36 0.26
C GLY A 600 -6.23 30.97 -0.22
N TRP A 601 -6.44 29.93 0.61
CA TRP A 601 -6.02 28.59 0.29
C TRP A 601 -7.18 27.73 -0.23
N ILE A 602 -7.02 27.19 -1.45
CA ILE A 602 -7.93 26.21 -2.04
C ILE A 602 -7.34 24.83 -1.75
N ASP A 603 -7.80 24.21 -0.67
CA ASP A 603 -7.28 22.94 -0.20
C ASP A 603 -7.71 21.78 -1.09
N GLY A 604 -6.75 20.99 -1.59
CA GLY A 604 -6.95 19.72 -2.29
C GLY A 604 -7.15 18.52 -1.36
N GLY A 605 -6.88 18.67 -0.05
CA GLY A 605 -6.99 17.63 0.96
C GLY A 605 -5.81 16.63 0.97
N VAL A 606 -4.74 16.90 0.21
CA VAL A 606 -3.62 15.96 0.03
C VAL A 606 -2.25 16.53 0.40
N ASP A 607 -2.15 17.78 0.71
CA ASP A 607 -0.92 18.43 1.19
C ASP A 607 -1.20 19.34 2.39
N GLU A 608 -0.16 19.66 3.14
CA GLU A 608 -0.23 20.56 4.30
C GLU A 608 0.65 21.81 4.11
N ALA A 609 0.90 22.22 2.85
CA ALA A 609 1.79 23.35 2.57
C ALA A 609 1.29 24.69 3.15
N HIS A 610 -0.02 24.82 3.40
CA HIS A 610 -0.59 25.96 4.10
C HIS A 610 -0.06 26.13 5.54
N HIS A 611 0.27 25.02 6.22
CA HIS A 611 0.90 25.05 7.54
C HIS A 611 2.27 25.73 7.51
N TRP A 612 3.05 25.48 6.46
CA TRP A 612 4.35 26.14 6.28
C TRP A 612 4.22 27.62 5.95
N ALA A 613 3.20 28.01 5.18
CA ALA A 613 2.92 29.42 4.93
C ALA A 613 2.54 30.17 6.22
N ASP A 614 1.74 29.54 7.10
CA ASP A 614 1.40 30.07 8.42
C ASP A 614 2.66 30.26 9.29
N GLN A 615 3.53 29.25 9.35
CA GLN A 615 4.80 29.36 10.10
C GLN A 615 5.77 30.39 9.52
N LEU A 616 5.69 30.67 8.22
CA LEU A 616 6.41 31.79 7.60
C LEU A 616 5.79 33.16 7.96
N GLY A 617 4.65 33.19 8.65
CA GLY A 617 3.98 34.40 9.13
C GLY A 617 2.85 34.90 8.25
N ALA A 618 2.38 34.10 7.28
CA ALA A 618 1.19 34.43 6.50
C ALA A 618 -0.10 34.23 7.31
N HIS A 619 -1.16 34.94 6.96
CA HIS A 619 -2.50 34.70 7.49
C HIS A 619 -3.27 33.81 6.49
N ILE A 620 -3.58 32.58 6.88
CA ILE A 620 -4.26 31.61 6.02
C ILE A 620 -5.78 31.76 6.12
N ILE A 621 -6.43 31.93 4.97
CA ILE A 621 -7.89 32.02 4.82
C ILE A 621 -8.33 30.83 3.97
N GLN A 622 -8.98 29.84 4.57
CA GLN A 622 -9.50 28.69 3.80
C GLN A 622 -10.64 29.14 2.89
N LEU A 623 -10.49 28.92 1.57
CA LEU A 623 -11.52 29.24 0.59
C LEU A 623 -12.49 28.07 0.44
N ASP A 624 -13.69 28.20 0.95
CA ASP A 624 -14.76 27.22 0.72
C ASP A 624 -15.34 27.32 -0.70
N ASN A 625 -16.19 26.38 -1.06
CA ASN A 625 -16.77 26.32 -2.40
C ASN A 625 -17.71 27.53 -2.68
N ASN A 626 -18.34 28.10 -1.67
CA ASN A 626 -19.24 29.25 -1.85
C ASN A 626 -18.45 30.50 -2.20
N ARG A 627 -17.38 30.78 -1.46
CA ARG A 627 -16.47 31.90 -1.76
C ARG A 627 -15.83 31.78 -3.14
N LEU A 628 -15.39 30.54 -3.51
CA LEU A 628 -14.84 30.30 -4.85
C LEU A 628 -15.84 30.58 -5.96
N ILE A 629 -17.07 30.08 -5.84
CA ILE A 629 -18.13 30.24 -6.85
C ILE A 629 -18.64 31.68 -6.94
N SER A 630 -18.74 32.37 -5.80
CA SER A 630 -19.16 33.77 -5.77
C SER A 630 -18.07 34.76 -6.20
N GLY A 631 -16.79 34.34 -6.16
CA GLY A 631 -15.66 35.24 -6.39
C GLY A 631 -15.42 36.23 -5.26
N ASP A 632 -15.78 35.87 -4.03
CA ASP A 632 -15.52 36.69 -2.83
C ASP A 632 -14.06 36.49 -2.37
N PHE A 633 -13.19 37.34 -2.93
CA PHE A 633 -11.75 37.35 -2.62
C PHE A 633 -11.34 38.66 -1.90
N GLU A 634 -12.28 39.35 -1.26
CA GLU A 634 -11.98 40.54 -0.48
C GLU A 634 -10.98 40.23 0.64
N GLY A 635 -9.99 41.11 0.75
CA GLY A 635 -8.96 40.98 1.78
C GLY A 635 -7.93 39.88 1.52
N ILE A 636 -7.82 39.30 0.32
CA ILE A 636 -6.83 38.30 -0.04
C ILE A 636 -5.75 38.93 -0.92
N ASP A 637 -4.48 38.65 -0.59
CA ASP A 637 -3.32 39.12 -1.35
C ASP A 637 -2.82 38.06 -2.35
N VAL A 638 -2.91 36.79 -1.94
CA VAL A 638 -2.49 35.62 -2.75
C VAL A 638 -3.58 34.56 -2.70
N ILE A 639 -3.94 33.97 -3.84
CA ILE A 639 -4.76 32.75 -3.89
C ILE A 639 -3.85 31.59 -4.27
N VAL A 640 -3.92 30.48 -3.52
CA VAL A 640 -3.17 29.26 -3.81
C VAL A 640 -4.14 28.12 -4.11
N ALA A 641 -3.99 27.49 -5.26
CA ALA A 641 -4.60 26.18 -5.53
C ALA A 641 -3.59 25.10 -5.12
N GLY A 642 -3.90 24.39 -4.02
CA GLY A 642 -3.09 23.30 -3.50
C GLY A 642 -3.01 22.11 -4.47
N VAL A 643 -2.18 21.14 -4.15
CA VAL A 643 -1.97 19.94 -4.98
C VAL A 643 -3.31 19.23 -5.23
N PHE A 644 -3.60 18.90 -6.49
CA PHE A 644 -4.83 18.23 -6.94
C PHE A 644 -6.16 18.93 -6.60
N ALA A 645 -6.14 20.18 -6.21
CA ALA A 645 -7.36 20.91 -5.83
C ALA A 645 -8.44 20.88 -6.93
N GLY A 646 -8.06 20.86 -8.21
CA GLY A 646 -9.00 20.74 -9.34
C GLY A 646 -9.84 19.45 -9.35
N GLY A 647 -9.34 18.37 -8.72
CA GLY A 647 -10.04 17.09 -8.63
C GLY A 647 -11.23 17.12 -7.63
N THR A 648 -11.14 17.95 -6.59
CA THR A 648 -12.10 17.97 -5.47
C THR A 648 -12.85 19.28 -5.32
N ARG A 649 -12.34 20.38 -5.90
CA ARG A 649 -12.86 21.73 -5.74
C ARG A 649 -13.36 22.29 -7.08
N PRO A 650 -14.31 23.24 -7.08
CA PRO A 650 -14.92 23.80 -8.30
C PRO A 650 -14.00 24.80 -9.02
N LEU A 651 -12.71 24.46 -9.21
CA LEU A 651 -11.68 25.35 -9.76
C LEU A 651 -12.09 25.93 -11.14
N ASN A 652 -12.53 25.06 -12.08
CA ASN A 652 -12.93 25.46 -13.44
C ASN A 652 -14.08 26.49 -13.41
N ARG A 653 -15.06 26.29 -12.52
CA ARG A 653 -16.21 27.21 -12.39
C ARG A 653 -15.82 28.56 -11.81
N SER A 654 -14.77 28.56 -10.97
CA SER A 654 -14.29 29.76 -10.26
C SER A 654 -13.24 30.53 -11.04
N MET A 655 -12.64 29.92 -12.07
CA MET A 655 -11.48 30.48 -12.77
C MET A 655 -11.75 31.85 -13.41
N ARG A 656 -12.97 32.12 -13.89
CA ARG A 656 -13.36 33.43 -14.42
C ARG A 656 -13.22 34.55 -13.33
N HIS A 657 -13.60 34.24 -12.09
CA HIS A 657 -13.51 35.18 -10.96
C HIS A 657 -12.07 35.36 -10.50
N ILE A 658 -11.32 34.22 -10.45
CA ILE A 658 -9.88 34.23 -10.14
C ILE A 658 -9.14 35.08 -11.17
N ARG A 659 -9.43 34.90 -12.48
CA ARG A 659 -8.80 35.69 -13.55
C ARG A 659 -9.10 37.18 -13.43
N SER A 660 -10.36 37.56 -13.20
CA SER A 660 -10.75 38.98 -13.00
C SER A 660 -10.05 39.60 -11.80
N TRP A 661 -9.93 38.84 -10.70
CA TRP A 661 -9.20 39.21 -9.50
C TRP A 661 -7.69 39.38 -9.76
N ILE A 662 -7.06 38.50 -10.56
CA ILE A 662 -5.67 38.68 -10.99
C ILE A 662 -5.51 39.93 -11.85
N GLU A 663 -6.39 40.15 -12.80
CA GLU A 663 -6.37 41.34 -13.69
C GLU A 663 -6.40 42.65 -12.87
N SER A 664 -7.03 42.61 -11.69
CA SER A 664 -7.10 43.75 -10.75
C SER A 664 -5.89 43.86 -9.79
N GLY A 665 -4.88 43.00 -9.91
CA GLY A 665 -3.64 43.07 -9.13
C GLY A 665 -3.39 41.87 -8.20
N GLY A 666 -4.26 40.86 -8.19
CA GLY A 666 -4.09 39.64 -7.39
C GLY A 666 -2.93 38.77 -7.85
N HIS A 667 -2.41 37.97 -6.95
CA HIS A 667 -1.36 36.97 -7.22
C HIS A 667 -1.90 35.56 -7.04
N PHE A 668 -1.94 34.77 -8.11
CA PHE A 668 -2.43 33.38 -8.09
C PHE A 668 -1.29 32.39 -8.23
N VAL A 669 -1.23 31.36 -7.39
CA VAL A 669 -0.28 30.28 -7.45
C VAL A 669 -1.03 28.98 -7.60
N SER A 670 -0.78 28.23 -8.69
CA SER A 670 -1.29 26.86 -8.82
C SER A 670 -0.13 25.87 -8.62
N GLN A 671 -0.32 24.92 -7.70
CA GLN A 671 0.56 23.76 -7.59
C GLN A 671 0.20 22.74 -8.67
N TYR A 672 0.97 21.67 -8.81
CA TYR A 672 0.73 20.70 -9.87
C TYR A 672 -0.62 19.97 -9.74
N HIS A 673 -1.17 19.64 -10.90
CA HIS A 673 -2.40 18.87 -11.08
C HIS A 673 -2.17 17.76 -12.08
N ARG A 674 -2.96 16.69 -11.95
CA ARG A 674 -2.98 15.60 -12.94
C ARG A 674 -3.95 15.95 -14.06
N PRO A 675 -3.77 15.46 -15.29
CA PRO A 675 -4.77 15.59 -16.34
C PRO A 675 -6.17 15.07 -15.95
N ILE A 676 -6.21 14.10 -15.04
CA ILE A 676 -7.47 13.48 -14.53
C ILE A 676 -8.16 14.29 -13.41
N ASP A 677 -7.56 15.35 -12.90
CA ASP A 677 -8.12 16.21 -11.84
C ASP A 677 -9.16 17.21 -12.40
N ASN A 678 -10.01 16.79 -13.32
CA ASN A 678 -10.94 17.66 -14.07
C ASN A 678 -10.23 18.81 -14.80
N TRP A 679 -8.98 18.60 -15.20
CA TRP A 679 -8.20 19.64 -15.85
C TRP A 679 -8.67 19.89 -17.28
N ASP A 680 -9.02 21.13 -17.55
CA ASP A 680 -9.29 21.65 -18.88
C ASP A 680 -8.22 22.71 -19.19
N LYS A 681 -7.47 22.51 -20.26
CA LYS A 681 -6.33 23.38 -20.62
C LYS A 681 -6.70 24.85 -20.87
N THR A 682 -7.98 25.15 -21.02
CA THR A 682 -8.48 26.51 -21.29
C THR A 682 -9.23 27.11 -20.10
N GLN A 683 -9.62 26.28 -19.10
CA GLN A 683 -10.49 26.70 -18.00
C GLN A 683 -9.89 26.45 -16.61
N SER A 684 -8.89 25.59 -16.46
CA SER A 684 -8.34 25.24 -15.15
C SER A 684 -7.21 26.18 -14.71
N ALA A 685 -6.71 27.02 -15.62
CA ALA A 685 -5.72 28.06 -15.32
C ALA A 685 -6.17 29.39 -15.96
N PRO A 686 -5.64 30.55 -15.47
CA PRO A 686 -6.02 31.85 -16.02
C PRO A 686 -5.68 32.02 -17.50
N LEU A 687 -4.65 31.38 -18.00
CA LEU A 687 -4.25 31.29 -19.40
C LEU A 687 -4.11 29.82 -19.77
N ARG A 688 -4.08 29.51 -21.09
CA ARG A 688 -3.93 28.15 -21.57
C ARG A 688 -2.71 27.47 -20.93
N LEU A 689 -2.94 26.30 -20.30
CA LEU A 689 -1.90 25.52 -19.67
C LEU A 689 -2.33 24.05 -19.59
N GLN A 690 -1.44 23.11 -19.97
CA GLN A 690 -1.70 21.68 -19.96
C GLN A 690 -0.65 20.93 -19.14
N PRO A 691 -1.02 20.27 -18.03
CA PRO A 691 -0.15 19.29 -17.37
C PRO A 691 0.21 18.15 -18.32
N GLY A 692 1.47 17.75 -18.29
CA GLY A 692 1.97 16.72 -19.21
C GLY A 692 1.42 15.33 -18.94
N SER A 693 1.15 14.61 -20.02
CA SER A 693 0.71 13.21 -20.01
C SER A 693 1.34 12.47 -21.20
N PRO A 694 1.78 11.21 -21.02
CA PRO A 694 1.80 10.43 -19.79
C PRO A 694 2.84 10.98 -18.78
N SER A 695 2.56 10.74 -17.51
CA SER A 695 3.35 11.33 -16.40
C SER A 695 4.85 10.99 -16.46
N ILE A 696 5.22 9.82 -16.96
CA ILE A 696 6.63 9.38 -17.09
C ILE A 696 7.46 10.32 -17.97
N ARG A 697 6.87 10.95 -18.98
CA ARG A 697 7.54 11.89 -19.91
C ARG A 697 7.70 13.29 -19.32
N TRP A 698 6.86 13.64 -18.35
CA TRP A 698 6.72 15.00 -17.85
C TRP A 698 7.05 15.08 -16.37
N ARG A 699 8.14 14.43 -15.96
CA ARG A 699 8.71 14.46 -14.62
C ARG A 699 10.22 14.31 -14.65
N VAL A 700 10.85 14.72 -13.55
CA VAL A 700 12.27 14.48 -13.28
C VAL A 700 12.36 13.72 -11.98
N THR A 701 12.71 12.44 -12.09
CA THR A 701 12.72 11.46 -11.00
C THR A 701 13.99 11.51 -10.18
N ASP A 702 15.11 11.96 -10.77
CA ASP A 702 16.33 12.13 -10.03
C ASP A 702 16.26 13.39 -9.15
N ALA A 703 16.21 13.18 -7.84
CA ALA A 703 16.12 14.26 -6.85
C ALA A 703 17.38 15.16 -6.81
N VAL A 704 18.49 14.72 -7.40
CA VAL A 704 19.72 15.49 -7.47
C VAL A 704 20.01 16.01 -8.89
N ALA A 705 19.10 15.82 -9.83
CA ALA A 705 19.24 16.33 -11.20
C ALA A 705 19.62 17.82 -11.22
N PRO A 706 20.56 18.24 -12.05
CA PRO A 706 20.96 19.66 -12.14
C PRO A 706 19.79 20.56 -12.55
N VAL A 707 19.65 21.69 -11.87
CA VAL A 707 18.63 22.69 -12.18
C VAL A 707 19.29 23.88 -12.89
N ARG A 708 18.85 24.17 -14.11
CA ARG A 708 19.29 25.33 -14.86
C ARG A 708 18.29 26.46 -14.76
N MET A 709 18.69 27.61 -14.28
CA MET A 709 17.89 28.83 -14.26
C MET A 709 17.83 29.44 -15.67
N LEU A 710 16.65 29.53 -16.27
CA LEU A 710 16.44 30.10 -17.61
C LEU A 710 16.30 31.60 -17.54
N GLN A 711 15.80 32.13 -16.43
CA GLN A 711 15.60 33.57 -16.20
C GLN A 711 16.19 33.98 -14.83
N PRO A 712 17.52 33.99 -14.68
CA PRO A 712 18.16 34.18 -13.37
C PRO A 712 17.82 35.55 -12.71
N ASP A 713 17.45 36.55 -13.52
CA ASP A 713 17.08 37.88 -13.01
C ASP A 713 15.58 38.06 -12.74
N HIS A 714 14.77 36.98 -12.91
CA HIS A 714 13.34 37.08 -12.67
C HIS A 714 13.04 37.35 -11.19
N PRO A 715 12.10 38.25 -10.83
CA PRO A 715 11.79 38.60 -9.44
C PRO A 715 11.51 37.40 -8.54
N LEU A 716 10.78 36.37 -9.03
CA LEU A 716 10.49 35.16 -8.27
C LEU A 716 11.73 34.34 -7.89
N LEU A 717 12.86 34.54 -8.55
CA LEU A 717 14.12 33.86 -8.22
C LEU A 717 15.05 34.77 -7.39
N ASN A 718 14.71 36.06 -7.20
CA ASN A 718 15.56 37.02 -6.54
C ASN A 718 14.93 37.76 -5.34
N SER A 719 13.59 37.67 -5.18
CA SER A 719 12.90 38.40 -4.11
C SER A 719 11.72 37.62 -3.55
N PRO A 720 11.54 37.60 -2.22
CA PRO A 720 12.41 38.21 -1.21
C PRO A 720 13.73 37.45 -0.96
N ASN A 721 13.86 36.21 -1.40
CA ASN A 721 15.06 35.39 -1.29
C ASN A 721 15.77 35.28 -2.64
N ARG A 722 17.09 35.37 -2.67
CA ARG A 722 17.84 35.01 -3.86
C ARG A 722 17.99 33.50 -3.94
N ILE A 723 17.35 32.87 -4.92
CA ILE A 723 17.40 31.42 -5.17
C ILE A 723 18.65 31.09 -5.97
N THR A 724 19.39 30.09 -5.54
CA THR A 724 20.60 29.57 -6.16
C THR A 724 20.49 28.06 -6.39
N ASN A 725 21.49 27.45 -7.01
CA ASN A 725 21.50 25.98 -7.17
C ASN A 725 21.56 25.26 -5.82
N GLU A 726 22.12 25.87 -4.79
CA GLU A 726 22.18 25.34 -3.42
C GLU A 726 20.78 25.14 -2.80
N ASP A 727 19.77 25.91 -3.25
CA ASP A 727 18.39 25.75 -2.78
C ASP A 727 17.73 24.46 -3.29
N PHE A 728 18.36 23.78 -4.23
CA PHE A 728 17.95 22.47 -4.74
C PHE A 728 18.77 21.32 -4.15
N ASP A 729 19.71 21.58 -3.25
CA ASP A 729 20.49 20.56 -2.55
C ASP A 729 19.65 19.88 -1.47
N GLY A 730 19.90 18.59 -1.26
CA GLY A 730 19.20 17.81 -0.25
C GLY A 730 17.74 17.49 -0.59
N TRP A 731 17.29 17.77 -1.80
CA TRP A 731 15.98 17.33 -2.26
C TRP A 731 15.91 15.81 -2.26
N VAL A 732 14.75 15.28 -1.96
CA VAL A 732 14.50 13.84 -1.87
C VAL A 732 13.38 13.43 -2.83
N LYS A 733 13.35 12.17 -3.19
CA LYS A 733 12.37 11.50 -4.02
C LYS A 733 12.43 11.93 -5.51
N GLU A 734 12.13 13.18 -5.82
CA GLU A 734 12.06 13.69 -7.20
C GLU A 734 12.10 15.23 -7.22
N ARG A 735 12.49 15.81 -8.37
CA ARG A 735 12.37 17.27 -8.56
C ARG A 735 10.94 17.73 -8.73
N GLY A 736 10.15 17.00 -9.48
CA GLY A 736 8.75 17.31 -9.70
C GLY A 736 8.11 16.42 -10.76
N LEU A 737 6.80 16.62 -10.95
CA LEU A 737 5.96 15.73 -11.76
C LEU A 737 4.82 16.51 -12.41
N TYR A 738 4.27 15.96 -13.49
CA TYR A 738 3.24 16.61 -14.33
C TYR A 738 3.68 17.98 -14.84
N PHE A 739 4.97 18.15 -15.17
CA PHE A 739 5.46 19.38 -15.77
C PHE A 739 4.59 19.78 -16.95
N ALA A 740 4.32 21.07 -17.09
CA ALA A 740 3.45 21.53 -18.18
C ALA A 740 4.06 21.13 -19.54
N SER A 741 3.23 20.57 -20.42
CA SER A 741 3.60 20.18 -21.79
C SER A 741 3.26 21.24 -22.82
N GLU A 742 2.24 22.06 -22.54
CA GLU A 742 1.81 23.18 -23.35
C GLU A 742 1.40 24.35 -22.46
N TRP A 743 1.74 25.56 -22.86
CA TRP A 743 1.33 26.80 -22.19
C TRP A 743 1.15 27.97 -23.15
N ASP A 744 0.45 29.00 -22.67
CA ASP A 744 0.27 30.25 -23.40
C ASP A 744 1.62 30.99 -23.53
N PRO A 745 1.94 31.65 -24.67
CA PRO A 745 3.19 32.41 -24.85
C PRO A 745 3.43 33.50 -23.81
N ALA A 746 2.45 33.93 -23.06
CA ALA A 746 2.60 34.89 -21.97
C ALA A 746 3.33 34.29 -20.75
N TYR A 747 3.39 32.97 -20.63
CA TYR A 747 4.18 32.32 -19.59
C TYR A 747 5.66 32.30 -19.95
N VAL A 748 6.47 32.62 -18.97
CA VAL A 748 7.92 32.55 -19.02
C VAL A 748 8.37 31.35 -18.19
N PRO A 749 9.04 30.35 -18.77
CA PRO A 749 9.64 29.28 -18.02
C PRO A 749 10.89 29.78 -17.26
N LEU A 750 10.96 29.46 -15.96
CA LEU A 750 12.02 29.95 -15.08
C LEU A 750 13.14 28.94 -14.90
N LEU A 751 12.84 27.64 -14.95
CA LEU A 751 13.77 26.55 -14.68
C LEU A 751 13.70 25.49 -15.79
N ALA A 752 14.85 24.84 -16.03
CA ALA A 752 14.93 23.63 -16.85
C ALA A 752 15.70 22.53 -16.12
N MET A 753 15.26 21.31 -16.24
CA MET A 753 15.89 20.13 -15.64
C MET A 753 15.51 18.85 -16.37
N SER A 754 16.32 17.80 -16.24
CA SER A 754 16.03 16.48 -16.85
C SER A 754 16.67 15.38 -16.02
N ASP A 755 16.15 14.16 -16.16
CA ASP A 755 16.88 12.97 -15.78
C ASP A 755 18.07 12.75 -16.75
N THR A 756 19.00 11.88 -16.38
CA THR A 756 20.19 11.56 -17.20
C THR A 756 19.76 11.05 -18.57
N ASP A 757 20.43 11.52 -19.61
CA ASP A 757 20.19 11.17 -21.01
C ASP A 757 18.81 11.59 -21.57
N GLU A 758 18.07 12.45 -20.87
CA GLU A 758 16.81 13.02 -21.34
C GLU A 758 16.94 14.48 -21.76
N ALA A 759 16.03 14.93 -22.62
CA ALA A 759 15.94 16.34 -22.99
C ALA A 759 15.43 17.18 -21.80
N PRO A 760 15.98 18.39 -21.59
CA PRO A 760 15.51 19.24 -20.49
C PRO A 760 14.04 19.63 -20.63
N LEU A 761 13.29 19.50 -19.53
CA LEU A 761 11.91 19.94 -19.38
C LEU A 761 11.86 21.35 -18.77
N GLU A 762 11.09 22.25 -19.36
CA GLU A 762 11.00 23.66 -18.97
C GLU A 762 9.66 24.01 -18.26
N GLY A 763 8.71 23.09 -18.23
CA GLY A 763 7.35 23.32 -17.70
C GLY A 763 7.22 23.14 -16.16
N SER A 764 8.32 23.12 -15.42
CA SER A 764 8.34 22.89 -13.97
C SER A 764 7.91 24.12 -13.15
N LEU A 765 8.28 25.31 -13.59
CA LEU A 765 7.96 26.58 -12.95
C LEU A 765 7.71 27.64 -14.03
N LEU A 766 6.46 28.06 -14.16
CA LEU A 766 6.01 29.01 -15.18
C LEU A 766 5.43 30.26 -14.49
N ALA A 767 5.75 31.44 -14.99
CA ALA A 767 5.23 32.71 -14.49
C ALA A 767 4.65 33.55 -15.63
N ALA A 768 3.49 34.19 -15.39
CA ALA A 768 2.86 35.12 -16.34
C ALA A 768 2.31 36.37 -15.64
N ARG A 769 2.43 37.54 -16.30
CA ARG A 769 1.71 38.77 -15.93
C ARG A 769 0.35 38.74 -16.61
N ILE A 770 -0.70 39.07 -15.86
CA ILE A 770 -2.08 39.12 -16.35
C ILE A 770 -2.73 40.39 -15.80
N GLY A 771 -2.88 41.42 -16.64
CA GLY A 771 -3.32 42.71 -16.19
C GLY A 771 -2.34 43.32 -15.19
N ALA A 772 -2.86 43.77 -14.03
CA ALA A 772 -2.05 44.29 -12.94
C ALA A 772 -1.41 43.19 -12.04
N GLY A 773 -1.92 41.97 -12.11
CA GLY A 773 -1.48 40.86 -11.26
C GLY A 773 -0.62 39.82 -11.98
N SER A 774 -0.54 38.61 -11.40
CA SER A 774 0.30 37.53 -11.93
C SER A 774 -0.22 36.14 -11.58
N HIS A 775 0.16 35.18 -12.41
CA HIS A 775 -0.04 33.76 -12.14
C HIS A 775 1.29 33.02 -12.16
N VAL A 776 1.47 32.11 -11.21
CA VAL A 776 2.60 31.17 -11.15
C VAL A 776 2.07 29.75 -11.13
N HIS A 777 2.56 28.91 -12.05
CA HIS A 777 2.33 27.47 -12.00
C HIS A 777 3.61 26.77 -11.55
N CYS A 778 3.51 25.97 -10.48
CA CYS A 778 4.62 25.24 -9.88
C CYS A 778 4.34 23.74 -9.90
N ALA A 779 5.04 23.00 -10.74
CA ALA A 779 5.01 21.53 -10.84
C ALA A 779 6.20 20.88 -10.11
N LEU A 780 6.98 21.66 -9.35
CA LEU A 780 8.00 21.14 -8.44
C LEU A 780 7.33 20.48 -7.22
N ASN A 781 7.96 19.44 -6.69
CA ASN A 781 7.44 18.71 -5.51
C ASN A 781 7.77 19.44 -4.19
N LEU A 782 7.44 20.74 -4.11
CA LEU A 782 7.84 21.63 -3.02
C LEU A 782 7.26 21.21 -1.66
N PHE A 783 5.98 20.85 -1.59
CA PHE A 783 5.35 20.48 -0.33
C PHE A 783 6.08 19.27 0.30
N TYR A 784 6.44 18.29 -0.52
CA TYR A 784 7.16 17.10 -0.07
C TYR A 784 8.55 17.46 0.47
N GLN A 785 9.26 18.38 -0.18
CA GLN A 785 10.55 18.85 0.29
C GLN A 785 10.44 19.60 1.62
N MET A 786 9.43 20.45 1.79
CA MET A 786 9.18 21.16 3.06
C MET A 786 8.85 20.19 4.19
N ASP A 787 8.03 19.17 3.94
CA ASP A 787 7.72 18.12 4.92
C ASP A 787 8.97 17.31 5.33
N HIS A 788 9.99 17.23 4.45
CA HIS A 788 11.32 16.66 4.73
C HIS A 788 12.35 17.70 5.21
N MET A 789 11.91 18.93 5.57
CA MET A 789 12.75 19.98 6.14
C MET A 789 13.88 20.44 5.21
N VAL A 790 13.72 20.35 3.90
CA VAL A 790 14.69 20.83 2.92
C VAL A 790 14.69 22.35 2.89
N VAL A 791 15.79 22.96 3.32
CA VAL A 791 15.93 24.40 3.58
C VAL A 791 15.56 25.25 2.36
N GLY A 792 16.12 24.91 1.19
CA GLY A 792 15.91 25.69 -0.04
C GLY A 792 14.47 25.69 -0.53
N ALA A 793 13.70 24.63 -0.22
CA ALA A 793 12.28 24.56 -0.57
C ALA A 793 11.46 25.64 0.12
N PHE A 794 11.74 25.94 1.39
CA PHE A 794 11.07 27.04 2.12
C PHE A 794 11.38 28.41 1.53
N ARG A 795 12.60 28.62 1.07
CA ARG A 795 13.04 29.87 0.45
C ARG A 795 12.31 30.13 -0.87
N LEU A 796 12.29 29.10 -1.74
CA LEU A 796 11.55 29.17 -3.00
C LEU A 796 10.05 29.33 -2.74
N PHE A 797 9.47 28.56 -1.81
CA PHE A 797 8.07 28.66 -1.44
C PHE A 797 7.70 30.08 -0.95
N ALA A 798 8.52 30.70 -0.11
CA ALA A 798 8.30 32.08 0.34
C ALA A 798 8.27 33.08 -0.83
N ASN A 799 9.15 32.90 -1.83
CA ASN A 799 9.13 33.72 -3.03
C ASN A 799 7.84 33.56 -3.84
N LEU A 800 7.38 32.30 -4.01
CA LEU A 800 6.15 32.02 -4.75
C LEU A 800 4.90 32.62 -4.06
N MET A 801 4.90 32.71 -2.73
CA MET A 801 3.80 33.26 -1.93
C MET A 801 3.87 34.79 -1.74
N THR A 802 4.91 35.46 -2.31
CA THR A 802 5.06 36.93 -2.15
C THR A 802 4.38 37.64 -3.33
N PRO A 803 3.36 38.52 -3.07
CA PRO A 803 2.67 39.27 -4.12
C PRO A 803 3.61 40.18 -4.90
N SER A 804 3.42 40.26 -6.23
CA SER A 804 4.12 41.22 -7.10
C SER A 804 3.79 42.67 -6.64
N GLY A 805 4.76 43.39 -6.11
CA GLY A 805 4.61 44.75 -5.65
C GLY A 805 4.96 45.01 -4.18
N ARG A 806 5.24 43.95 -3.41
CA ARG A 806 5.86 44.01 -2.08
C ARG A 806 7.36 43.68 -2.09
N THR A 807 7.98 43.70 -3.29
CA THR A 807 9.43 43.47 -3.48
C THR A 807 10.21 44.72 -3.30
#